data_f6591befee3380ee17e082633f088273
#
_entry.id   f6591befee3380ee17e082633f088273
#
_cell.length_a   1.000
_cell.length_b   1.000
_cell.length_c   1.000
_cell.angle_alpha   90.00
_cell.angle_beta   90.00
_cell.angle_gamma   90.00
#
_symmetry.space_group_name_H-M   'P 1'
#
loop_
_entity.id
_entity.type
_entity.pdbx_description
1 polymer ?
#
loop_
_entity_poly.entity_id
_entity_poly.type
_entity_poly.pdbx_seq_one_letter_code
_entity_poly.pdbx_strand_id
1 'polypeptide(L)'
;MCLSIRRLQITIVAQTKIYSQAGTLAQDAISSIRTIHAFGAHQKIVNGYETYLQKAHKEGNKKSVIYGVLFSGQTFLVMSGTSLAFWQGFRMFQSREIDDVGTVFTVVLSVVLGATATLLIFPQFQAFTNASSAAGELFLIIDSPSTLDPLSTEGLQPSSCNGEIVVNNLRFAYPARPDAQVLRGLSLSIPAGKTTALVGPSGCGKSTLVGLLERWYQPTSGQIVLDGRDISEYNTKWLRSNIRLIQQEPTLFQGTILENVVKGLIGDQKDLPAEKQLELVQDACKNSNAHDFIEALPEGYHTQVGERASMLSGGQRQRIAIARSIVSNPRILLFDEATSALDPRAEKVVQSALNRVSINKTTLIIAHKLATVMAADNIVVMKDGQIYEQGTHHGLIESDGLYAAMVRAQDLGTKANDEDVQKELLETENVEESLRRKATLQRTQSQYNTTELEREVEQLAAGTLGYSLIKCIWIMLKENFDLYPWYAATIVGGTIGGGTYPAQAIIFSRLVRVFTLQGSEAQEQANFWALMFFVLAIANLFAYFAIGLACNSIGQTLTHRYRKEMIERIISFDQEFFDRPENSSGALTAKLSSAPTALQELMSANLGLMFNILVNITASSALGIAYGWKLGLTLVFGGLTIIVAAGYYRIRIDQKLEAATEEQFSGSAGLATEAVTSIRTVSMLTLETTIMRQYSDTLQAITRKVVKSFAFALIPYALSQSADFLVMALGFWYGSRLIASGEYNTSQFFVIFIAIVFGGQGVAQFFMYSTSITKAEGAANYILWLRTVKPSIRESDETNGKGPSSDGTIVMEDVEFRYKQRNASRVLRGISMKIQPGTFAAFVGPSGCGKSTVVSLLLRFYDPISGRITLDDQDISLMSPQLYRRYMSLVQQEPPLYLGSVRENIVLGLEHEPSDAEVQEACRQANVLEFVASLPEGLQTACGSKGLQFSGGQRQRIAIARALIRQPRLLLLDEATSALDTQSERIVQQALDEAAMTRTTIAVAHRL
;
A
#
# COMPACT_ATOMS: atom_id res chain seq x y z
N MET A 1 35.34 -14.82 4.26
CA MET A 1 34.26 -14.03 4.90
C MET A 1 33.78 -12.88 4.03
N CYS A 2 34.63 -11.95 3.57
CA CYS A 2 34.20 -10.85 2.67
C CYS A 2 33.50 -11.31 1.39
N LEU A 3 33.99 -12.36 0.72
CA LEU A 3 33.36 -12.93 -0.48
C LEU A 3 31.97 -13.50 -0.20
N SER A 4 31.79 -14.14 0.95
CA SER A 4 30.48 -14.67 1.37
C SER A 4 29.49 -13.55 1.67
N ILE A 5 29.93 -12.45 2.29
CA ILE A 5 29.10 -11.26 2.55
C ILE A 5 28.65 -10.62 1.23
N ARG A 6 29.58 -10.42 0.29
CA ARG A 6 29.26 -9.86 -1.05
C ARG A 6 28.25 -10.74 -1.81
N ARG A 7 28.44 -12.07 -1.78
CA ARG A 7 27.47 -12.99 -2.37
C ARG A 7 26.11 -12.94 -1.69
N LEU A 8 26.07 -12.81 -0.36
CA LEU A 8 24.86 -12.66 0.42
C LEU A 8 24.10 -11.40 -0.02
N GLN A 9 24.77 -10.25 -0.15
CA GLN A 9 24.16 -9.00 -0.62
C GLN A 9 23.55 -9.13 -2.00
N ILE A 10 24.29 -9.69 -2.96
CA ILE A 10 23.79 -9.90 -4.34
C ILE A 10 22.51 -10.76 -4.32
N THR A 11 22.51 -11.82 -3.51
CA THR A 11 21.35 -12.73 -3.43
C THR A 11 20.16 -12.07 -2.73
N ILE A 12 20.39 -11.25 -1.71
CA ILE A 12 19.35 -10.46 -1.03
C ILE A 12 18.69 -9.50 -2.02
N VAL A 13 19.49 -8.71 -2.76
CA VAL A 13 18.98 -7.75 -3.74
C VAL A 13 18.17 -8.44 -4.84
N ALA A 14 18.67 -9.56 -5.36
CA ALA A 14 17.95 -10.34 -6.37
C ALA A 14 16.60 -10.85 -5.84
N GLN A 15 16.57 -11.40 -4.62
CA GLN A 15 15.34 -11.90 -4.01
C GLN A 15 14.35 -10.77 -3.73
N THR A 16 14.80 -9.62 -3.23
CA THR A 16 13.96 -8.45 -2.97
C THR A 16 13.31 -7.93 -4.26
N LYS A 17 14.07 -7.89 -5.36
CA LYS A 17 13.52 -7.50 -6.67
C LYS A 17 12.41 -8.45 -7.14
N ILE A 18 12.57 -9.76 -6.96
CA ILE A 18 11.53 -10.74 -7.30
C ILE A 18 10.28 -10.55 -6.40
N TYR A 19 10.46 -10.33 -5.10
CA TYR A 19 9.34 -10.05 -4.19
C TYR A 19 8.64 -8.73 -4.52
N SER A 20 9.35 -7.71 -4.98
CA SER A 20 8.74 -6.46 -5.45
C SER A 20 7.84 -6.70 -6.66
N GLN A 21 8.28 -7.50 -7.63
CA GLN A 21 7.45 -7.88 -8.78
C GLN A 21 6.21 -8.67 -8.37
N ALA A 22 6.36 -9.63 -7.46
CA ALA A 22 5.24 -10.36 -6.88
C ALA A 22 4.26 -9.42 -6.14
N GLY A 23 4.80 -8.44 -5.39
CA GLY A 23 4.02 -7.43 -4.69
C GLY A 23 3.18 -6.56 -5.63
N THR A 24 3.74 -6.14 -6.76
CA THR A 24 3.02 -5.38 -7.80
C THR A 24 1.86 -6.19 -8.36
N LEU A 25 2.09 -7.47 -8.69
CA LEU A 25 1.01 -8.36 -9.16
C LEU A 25 -0.10 -8.52 -8.12
N ALA A 26 0.27 -8.71 -6.85
CA ALA A 26 -0.70 -8.83 -5.76
C ALA A 26 -1.49 -7.53 -5.55
N GLN A 27 -0.83 -6.38 -5.62
CA GLN A 27 -1.46 -5.07 -5.50
C GLN A 27 -2.45 -4.81 -6.63
N ASP A 28 -2.08 -5.09 -7.88
CA ASP A 28 -2.97 -4.96 -9.03
C ASP A 28 -4.18 -5.90 -8.90
N ALA A 29 -3.96 -7.13 -8.43
CA ALA A 29 -5.02 -8.10 -8.19
C ALA A 29 -6.00 -7.63 -7.10
N ILE A 30 -5.49 -7.23 -5.93
CA ILE A 30 -6.33 -6.79 -4.81
C ILE A 30 -7.06 -5.48 -5.15
N SER A 31 -6.42 -4.54 -5.85
CA SER A 31 -7.06 -3.28 -6.25
C SER A 31 -8.17 -3.47 -7.28
N SER A 32 -8.14 -4.56 -8.04
CA SER A 32 -9.12 -4.90 -9.07
C SER A 32 -9.91 -6.17 -8.75
N ILE A 33 -10.13 -6.42 -7.46
CA ILE A 33 -10.74 -7.68 -6.97
C ILE A 33 -12.12 -7.95 -7.56
N ARG A 34 -12.93 -6.91 -7.81
CA ARG A 34 -14.25 -7.03 -8.47
C ARG A 34 -14.13 -7.70 -9.84
N THR A 35 -13.12 -7.34 -10.61
CA THR A 35 -12.87 -7.96 -11.92
C THR A 35 -12.46 -9.42 -11.75
N ILE A 36 -11.57 -9.75 -10.79
CA ILE A 36 -11.18 -11.14 -10.53
C ILE A 36 -12.38 -11.99 -10.16
N HIS A 37 -13.25 -11.48 -9.30
CA HIS A 37 -14.47 -12.19 -8.89
C HIS A 37 -15.45 -12.35 -10.05
N ALA A 38 -15.69 -11.29 -10.85
CA ALA A 38 -16.61 -11.35 -12.00
C ALA A 38 -16.14 -12.36 -13.06
N PHE A 39 -14.84 -12.46 -13.28
CA PHE A 39 -14.26 -13.34 -14.29
C PHE A 39 -13.80 -14.70 -13.76
N GLY A 40 -13.87 -14.96 -12.45
CA GLY A 40 -13.40 -16.22 -11.84
C GLY A 40 -11.91 -16.47 -11.98
N ALA A 41 -11.08 -15.41 -12.10
CA ALA A 41 -9.67 -15.50 -12.44
C ALA A 41 -8.74 -15.81 -11.24
N HIS A 42 -9.30 -16.27 -10.11
CA HIS A 42 -8.57 -16.51 -8.85
C HIS A 42 -7.34 -17.41 -9.05
N GLN A 43 -7.53 -18.59 -9.65
CA GLN A 43 -6.47 -19.58 -9.81
C GLN A 43 -5.34 -19.08 -10.73
N LYS A 44 -5.67 -18.32 -11.77
CA LYS A 44 -4.68 -17.76 -12.70
C LYS A 44 -3.76 -16.76 -12.01
N ILE A 45 -4.33 -15.89 -11.17
CA ILE A 45 -3.57 -14.91 -10.39
C ILE A 45 -2.68 -15.62 -9.36
N VAL A 46 -3.23 -16.60 -8.62
CA VAL A 46 -2.45 -17.39 -7.66
C VAL A 46 -1.29 -18.10 -8.32
N ASN A 47 -1.50 -18.74 -9.48
CA ASN A 47 -0.45 -19.43 -10.23
C ASN A 47 0.63 -18.45 -10.73
N GLY A 48 0.23 -17.28 -11.21
CA GLY A 48 1.16 -16.22 -11.59
C GLY A 48 2.02 -15.76 -10.41
N TYR A 49 1.41 -15.53 -9.24
CA TYR A 49 2.10 -15.18 -8.00
C TYR A 49 3.06 -16.29 -7.53
N GLU A 50 2.61 -17.56 -7.59
CA GLU A 50 3.39 -18.74 -7.25
C GLU A 50 4.68 -18.86 -8.08
N THR A 51 4.64 -18.50 -9.37
CA THR A 51 5.82 -18.50 -10.24
C THR A 51 6.92 -17.56 -9.72
N TYR A 52 6.54 -16.37 -9.23
CA TYR A 52 7.48 -15.45 -8.58
C TYR A 52 7.98 -15.99 -7.24
N LEU A 53 7.10 -16.60 -6.44
CA LEU A 53 7.48 -17.18 -5.15
C LEU A 53 8.49 -18.32 -5.32
N GLN A 54 8.32 -19.20 -6.31
CA GLN A 54 9.26 -20.26 -6.61
C GLN A 54 10.65 -19.73 -7.01
N LYS A 55 10.69 -18.70 -7.84
CA LYS A 55 11.94 -18.01 -8.17
C LYS A 55 12.60 -17.40 -6.92
N ALA A 56 11.82 -16.71 -6.08
CA ALA A 56 12.32 -16.12 -4.85
C ALA A 56 12.81 -17.17 -3.84
N HIS A 57 12.12 -18.31 -3.73
CA HIS A 57 12.50 -19.44 -2.89
C HIS A 57 13.83 -20.06 -3.33
N LYS A 58 14.01 -20.26 -4.63
CA LYS A 58 15.26 -20.78 -5.21
C LYS A 58 16.45 -19.86 -4.91
N GLU A 59 16.26 -18.55 -5.08
CA GLU A 59 17.30 -17.56 -4.72
C GLU A 59 17.53 -17.52 -3.21
N GLY A 60 16.46 -17.57 -2.41
CA GLY A 60 16.55 -17.58 -0.94
C GLY A 60 17.32 -18.79 -0.38
N ASN A 61 17.14 -19.96 -0.96
CA ASN A 61 17.84 -21.17 -0.53
C ASN A 61 19.36 -21.12 -0.80
N LYS A 62 19.84 -20.34 -1.75
CA LYS A 62 21.29 -20.13 -1.95
C LYS A 62 21.93 -19.48 -0.73
N LYS A 63 21.18 -18.72 0.06
CA LYS A 63 21.63 -18.08 1.29
C LYS A 63 21.90 -19.10 2.41
N SER A 64 21.24 -20.27 2.40
CA SER A 64 21.34 -21.27 3.47
C SER A 64 22.78 -21.70 3.71
N VAL A 65 23.50 -22.02 2.63
CA VAL A 65 24.93 -22.40 2.71
C VAL A 65 25.78 -21.23 3.19
N ILE A 66 25.47 -20.00 2.73
CA ILE A 66 26.23 -18.80 3.10
C ILE A 66 26.08 -18.52 4.59
N TYR A 67 24.85 -18.60 5.14
CA TYR A 67 24.60 -18.46 6.56
C TYR A 67 25.31 -19.56 7.37
N GLY A 68 25.26 -20.82 6.90
CA GLY A 68 25.99 -21.92 7.50
C GLY A 68 27.49 -21.60 7.66
N VAL A 69 28.13 -21.18 6.57
CA VAL A 69 29.55 -20.82 6.55
C VAL A 69 29.88 -19.61 7.44
N LEU A 70 29.02 -18.60 7.46
CA LEU A 70 29.23 -17.40 8.24
C LEU A 70 29.16 -17.68 9.74
N PHE A 71 28.10 -18.34 10.23
CA PHE A 71 27.93 -18.66 11.63
C PHE A 71 29.00 -19.63 12.14
N SER A 72 29.27 -20.69 11.36
CA SER A 72 30.26 -21.72 11.76
C SER A 72 31.68 -21.18 11.75
N GLY A 73 32.05 -20.46 10.67
CA GLY A 73 33.41 -19.93 10.53
C GLY A 73 33.76 -18.92 11.62
N GLN A 74 32.83 -18.10 12.02
CA GLN A 74 33.01 -17.12 13.09
C GLN A 74 33.31 -17.80 14.42
N THR A 75 32.47 -18.73 14.85
CA THR A 75 32.63 -19.45 16.13
C THR A 75 33.89 -20.30 16.13
N PHE A 76 34.18 -20.98 15.01
CA PHE A 76 35.37 -21.77 14.84
C PHE A 76 36.66 -20.95 15.02
N LEU A 77 36.74 -19.76 14.40
CA LEU A 77 37.93 -18.92 14.51
C LEU A 77 38.19 -18.43 15.94
N VAL A 78 37.15 -18.04 16.68
CA VAL A 78 37.29 -17.60 18.07
C VAL A 78 37.76 -18.75 18.96
N MET A 79 37.14 -19.94 18.86
CA MET A 79 37.48 -21.08 19.69
C MET A 79 38.88 -21.64 19.36
N SER A 80 39.25 -21.69 18.08
CA SER A 80 40.58 -22.08 17.62
C SER A 80 41.65 -21.11 18.08
N GLY A 81 41.34 -19.79 18.00
CA GLY A 81 42.23 -18.74 18.51
C GLY A 81 42.46 -18.86 20.02
N THR A 82 41.42 -19.17 20.78
CA THR A 82 41.47 -19.43 22.20
C THR A 82 42.37 -20.64 22.53
N SER A 83 42.17 -21.75 21.77
CA SER A 83 43.01 -22.95 21.90
C SER A 83 44.48 -22.63 21.66
N LEU A 84 44.79 -21.91 20.58
CA LEU A 84 46.18 -21.51 20.23
C LEU A 84 46.76 -20.58 21.29
N ALA A 85 45.99 -19.62 21.79
CA ALA A 85 46.44 -18.68 22.79
C ALA A 85 46.82 -19.38 24.12
N PHE A 86 46.04 -20.36 24.58
CA PHE A 86 46.39 -21.15 25.76
C PHE A 86 47.60 -22.04 25.52
N TRP A 87 47.69 -22.69 24.39
CA TRP A 87 48.83 -23.56 24.06
C TRP A 87 50.13 -22.76 23.99
N GLN A 88 50.15 -21.64 23.32
CA GLN A 88 51.32 -20.79 23.18
C GLN A 88 51.63 -20.06 24.50
N GLY A 89 50.61 -19.57 25.22
CA GLY A 89 50.78 -18.92 26.53
C GLY A 89 51.39 -19.86 27.57
N PHE A 90 51.02 -21.12 27.59
CA PHE A 90 51.63 -22.13 28.44
C PHE A 90 53.11 -22.38 28.09
N ARG A 91 53.47 -22.45 26.78
CA ARG A 91 54.84 -22.60 26.32
C ARG A 91 55.75 -21.42 26.76
N MET A 92 55.22 -20.18 26.57
CA MET A 92 55.93 -18.96 26.98
C MET A 92 56.12 -18.87 28.50
N PHE A 93 55.17 -19.34 29.27
CA PHE A 93 55.28 -19.47 30.72
C PHE A 93 56.34 -20.51 31.11
N GLN A 94 56.37 -21.65 30.47
CA GLN A 94 57.34 -22.71 30.73
C GLN A 94 58.78 -22.32 30.32
N SER A 95 58.94 -21.56 29.21
CA SER A 95 60.21 -20.99 28.75
C SER A 95 60.70 -19.80 29.58
N ARG A 96 59.95 -19.37 30.58
CA ARG A 96 60.18 -18.16 31.38
C ARG A 96 60.26 -16.86 30.60
N GLU A 97 59.61 -16.82 29.43
CA GLU A 97 59.39 -15.57 28.70
C GLU A 97 58.30 -14.73 29.37
N ILE A 98 57.41 -15.37 30.11
CA ILE A 98 56.39 -14.77 30.96
C ILE A 98 56.52 -15.38 32.37
N ASP A 99 56.81 -14.53 33.38
CA ASP A 99 57.00 -14.98 34.74
C ASP A 99 55.70 -15.16 35.54
N ASP A 100 54.63 -14.45 35.12
CA ASP A 100 53.35 -14.44 35.86
C ASP A 100 52.26 -15.13 35.07
N VAL A 101 51.64 -16.11 35.69
CA VAL A 101 50.45 -16.81 35.16
C VAL A 101 49.28 -15.86 34.90
N GLY A 102 49.13 -14.85 35.74
CA GLY A 102 48.09 -13.83 35.58
C GLY A 102 48.19 -13.08 34.27
N THR A 103 49.39 -12.83 33.77
CA THR A 103 49.61 -12.19 32.46
C THR A 103 49.10 -13.05 31.32
N VAL A 104 49.30 -14.38 31.35
CA VAL A 104 48.77 -15.27 30.31
C VAL A 104 47.23 -15.21 30.28
N PHE A 105 46.59 -15.30 31.44
CA PHE A 105 45.14 -15.20 31.54
C PHE A 105 44.61 -13.86 31.10
N THR A 106 45.26 -12.75 31.47
CA THR A 106 44.88 -11.40 31.08
C THR A 106 44.89 -11.24 29.56
N VAL A 107 45.95 -11.73 28.90
CA VAL A 107 46.07 -11.67 27.43
C VAL A 107 44.99 -12.54 26.76
N VAL A 108 44.83 -13.80 27.21
CA VAL A 108 43.83 -14.69 26.65
C VAL A 108 42.43 -14.12 26.83
N LEU A 109 42.10 -13.65 28.03
CA LEU A 109 40.77 -13.11 28.32
C LEU A 109 40.52 -11.85 27.53
N SER A 110 41.49 -10.93 27.42
CA SER A 110 41.40 -9.71 26.64
C SER A 110 41.16 -9.99 25.14
N VAL A 111 41.90 -10.96 24.59
CA VAL A 111 41.73 -11.38 23.17
C VAL A 111 40.39 -12.02 22.96
N VAL A 112 39.91 -12.91 23.84
CA VAL A 112 38.62 -13.54 23.77
C VAL A 112 37.47 -12.51 23.86
N LEU A 113 37.56 -11.57 24.84
CA LEU A 113 36.58 -10.50 24.98
C LEU A 113 36.56 -9.58 23.76
N GLY A 114 37.73 -9.19 23.23
CA GLY A 114 37.83 -8.39 22.01
C GLY A 114 37.28 -9.11 20.78
N ALA A 115 37.58 -10.39 20.63
CA ALA A 115 37.01 -11.20 19.55
C ALA A 115 35.49 -11.32 19.69
N THR A 116 34.98 -11.55 20.90
CA THR A 116 33.54 -11.62 21.17
C THR A 116 32.83 -10.29 20.87
N ALA A 117 33.45 -9.16 21.28
CA ALA A 117 32.93 -7.83 20.94
C ALA A 117 32.87 -7.60 19.42
N THR A 118 33.90 -8.07 18.69
CA THR A 118 33.89 -8.00 17.21
C THR A 118 32.73 -8.83 16.59
N LEU A 119 32.36 -9.95 17.22
CA LEU A 119 31.23 -10.76 16.80
C LEU A 119 29.89 -10.01 16.91
N LEU A 120 29.73 -9.18 17.91
CA LEU A 120 28.52 -8.37 18.14
C LEU A 120 28.36 -7.26 17.09
N ILE A 121 29.41 -6.87 16.38
CA ILE A 121 29.37 -5.90 15.29
C ILE A 121 28.73 -6.50 14.03
N PHE A 122 28.88 -7.80 13.82
CA PHE A 122 28.47 -8.45 12.56
C PHE A 122 26.97 -8.28 12.20
N PRO A 123 26.01 -8.47 13.10
CA PRO A 123 24.60 -8.19 12.80
C PRO A 123 24.35 -6.74 12.41
N GLN A 124 25.15 -5.81 12.93
CA GLN A 124 25.01 -4.38 12.65
C GLN A 124 25.44 -4.03 11.21
N PHE A 125 26.31 -4.81 10.57
CA PHE A 125 26.63 -4.61 9.15
C PHE A 125 25.40 -4.76 8.23
N GLN A 126 24.48 -5.64 8.56
CA GLN A 126 23.24 -5.77 7.82
C GLN A 126 22.38 -4.51 7.96
N ALA A 127 22.29 -3.95 9.16
CA ALA A 127 21.59 -2.69 9.40
C ALA A 127 22.25 -1.53 8.63
N PHE A 128 23.57 -1.43 8.64
CA PHE A 128 24.30 -0.44 7.85
C PHE A 128 24.09 -0.60 6.34
N THR A 129 24.08 -1.84 5.84
CA THR A 129 23.83 -2.10 4.42
C THR A 129 22.40 -1.69 4.00
N ASN A 130 21.42 -2.05 4.82
CA ASN A 130 20.03 -1.65 4.60
C ASN A 130 19.87 -0.13 4.65
N ALA A 131 20.48 0.52 5.63
CA ALA A 131 20.47 1.97 5.76
C ALA A 131 21.17 2.66 4.57
N SER A 132 22.30 2.14 4.10
CA SER A 132 23.01 2.67 2.93
C SER A 132 22.19 2.54 1.65
N SER A 133 21.50 1.40 1.46
CA SER A 133 20.61 1.20 0.31
C SER A 133 19.43 2.16 0.36
N ALA A 134 18.76 2.28 1.50
CA ALA A 134 17.66 3.21 1.69
C ALA A 134 18.09 4.67 1.53
N ALA A 135 19.26 5.04 2.07
CA ALA A 135 19.84 6.38 1.90
C ALA A 135 20.12 6.68 0.41
N GLY A 136 20.65 5.71 -0.35
CA GLY A 136 20.89 5.88 -1.76
C GLY A 136 19.62 6.20 -2.54
N GLU A 137 18.51 5.51 -2.27
CA GLU A 137 17.21 5.79 -2.87
C GLU A 137 16.64 7.16 -2.44
N LEU A 138 16.75 7.49 -1.15
CA LEU A 138 16.28 8.77 -0.61
C LEU A 138 17.06 9.95 -1.20
N PHE A 139 18.39 9.89 -1.23
CA PHE A 139 19.21 10.96 -1.79
C PHE A 139 19.05 11.10 -3.30
N LEU A 140 18.78 10.00 -4.01
CA LEU A 140 18.46 10.08 -5.44
C LEU A 140 17.20 10.91 -5.70
N ILE A 141 16.20 10.82 -4.80
CA ILE A 141 14.99 11.67 -4.89
C ILE A 141 15.29 13.09 -4.42
N ILE A 142 15.98 13.26 -3.28
CA ILE A 142 16.27 14.57 -2.67
C ILE A 142 17.16 15.43 -3.59
N ASP A 143 18.19 14.82 -4.18
CA ASP A 143 19.17 15.51 -5.04
C ASP A 143 18.72 15.58 -6.50
N SER A 144 17.54 15.05 -6.83
CA SER A 144 16.98 15.11 -8.18
C SER A 144 16.76 16.56 -8.60
N PRO A 145 17.40 17.04 -9.67
CA PRO A 145 17.26 18.42 -10.11
C PRO A 145 15.83 18.68 -10.59
N SER A 146 15.17 19.66 -9.99
CA SER A 146 13.87 20.14 -10.45
C SER A 146 14.07 21.26 -11.45
N THR A 147 13.65 21.07 -12.69
CA THR A 147 13.67 22.11 -13.73
C THR A 147 12.61 23.19 -13.49
N LEU A 148 11.59 22.88 -12.71
CA LEU A 148 10.48 23.74 -12.35
C LEU A 148 10.29 23.70 -10.84
N ASP A 149 11.12 24.45 -10.10
CA ASP A 149 11.02 24.52 -8.64
C ASP A 149 9.85 25.44 -8.22
N PRO A 150 8.78 24.89 -7.63
CA PRO A 150 7.64 25.69 -7.17
C PRO A 150 7.97 26.50 -5.90
N LEU A 151 9.09 26.21 -5.23
CA LEU A 151 9.54 26.91 -4.03
C LEU A 151 10.49 28.06 -4.36
N SER A 152 10.95 28.16 -5.59
CA SER A 152 11.83 29.25 -6.02
C SER A 152 11.18 30.62 -5.81
N THR A 153 11.94 31.55 -5.29
CA THR A 153 11.56 32.96 -5.14
C THR A 153 11.94 33.81 -6.35
N GLU A 154 12.64 33.21 -7.32
CA GLU A 154 13.08 33.86 -8.53
C GLU A 154 11.91 34.08 -9.51
N GLY A 155 12.08 35.07 -10.42
CA GLY A 155 11.12 35.44 -11.45
C GLY A 155 10.30 36.69 -11.13
N LEU A 156 9.69 37.23 -12.19
CA LEU A 156 8.94 38.48 -12.15
C LEU A 156 7.63 38.34 -11.38
N GLN A 157 7.30 39.36 -10.58
CA GLN A 157 6.04 39.47 -9.85
C GLN A 157 5.42 40.86 -10.10
N PRO A 158 4.78 41.08 -11.26
CA PRO A 158 4.12 42.37 -11.56
C PRO A 158 3.01 42.70 -10.55
N SER A 159 2.76 43.97 -10.33
CA SER A 159 1.70 44.45 -9.43
C SER A 159 0.29 44.24 -10.00
N SER A 160 0.16 44.08 -11.31
CA SER A 160 -1.12 43.86 -12.00
C SER A 160 -0.97 42.79 -13.07
N CYS A 161 -2.05 42.07 -13.36
CA CYS A 161 -2.20 41.11 -14.44
C CYS A 161 -3.44 41.51 -15.27
N ASN A 162 -3.28 41.73 -16.59
CA ASN A 162 -4.41 41.96 -17.48
C ASN A 162 -5.04 40.63 -17.91
N GLY A 163 -4.21 39.59 -18.11
CA GLY A 163 -4.65 38.25 -18.40
C GLY A 163 -4.76 37.93 -19.89
N GLU A 164 -4.04 38.64 -20.76
CA GLU A 164 -3.95 38.26 -22.17
C GLU A 164 -2.93 37.13 -22.32
N ILE A 165 -3.33 36.04 -22.99
CA ILE A 165 -2.45 34.88 -23.23
C ILE A 165 -2.27 34.69 -24.73
N VAL A 166 -1.03 34.60 -25.19
CA VAL A 166 -0.67 34.30 -26.56
C VAL A 166 0.26 33.10 -26.62
N VAL A 167 -0.14 32.10 -27.38
CA VAL A 167 0.62 30.87 -27.60
C VAL A 167 1.22 30.90 -28.99
N ASN A 168 2.54 30.74 -29.11
CA ASN A 168 3.26 30.87 -30.39
C ASN A 168 3.96 29.54 -30.73
N ASN A 169 3.53 28.88 -31.79
CA ASN A 169 4.14 27.68 -32.38
C ASN A 169 4.53 26.62 -31.33
N LEU A 170 3.63 26.34 -30.39
CA LEU A 170 3.88 25.50 -29.22
C LEU A 170 3.97 24.04 -29.63
N ARG A 171 5.08 23.37 -29.27
CA ARG A 171 5.28 21.94 -29.46
C ARG A 171 5.57 21.29 -28.13
N PHE A 172 4.97 20.10 -27.92
CA PHE A 172 5.17 19.39 -26.69
C PHE A 172 5.02 17.88 -26.85
N ALA A 173 5.89 17.13 -26.18
CA ALA A 173 5.78 15.69 -25.93
C ALA A 173 5.98 15.42 -24.43
N TYR A 174 5.24 14.47 -23.86
CA TYR A 174 5.44 14.12 -22.46
C TYR A 174 6.79 13.43 -22.25
N PRO A 175 7.51 13.71 -21.13
CA PRO A 175 8.80 13.07 -20.84
C PRO A 175 8.75 11.53 -20.83
N ALA A 176 7.61 10.96 -20.47
CA ALA A 176 7.39 9.51 -20.50
C ALA A 176 7.26 8.92 -21.92
N ARG A 177 7.02 9.77 -22.93
CA ARG A 177 6.85 9.36 -24.35
C ARG A 177 7.42 10.45 -25.26
N PRO A 178 8.73 10.63 -25.32
CA PRO A 178 9.38 11.71 -26.05
C PRO A 178 9.12 11.66 -27.57
N ASP A 179 8.88 10.47 -28.12
CA ASP A 179 8.64 10.26 -29.55
C ASP A 179 7.21 10.61 -29.99
N ALA A 180 6.27 10.75 -29.05
CA ALA A 180 4.87 11.04 -29.33
C ALA A 180 4.57 12.53 -29.09
N GLN A 181 4.67 13.36 -30.14
CA GLN A 181 4.30 14.77 -30.05
C GLN A 181 2.79 14.93 -29.90
N VAL A 182 2.37 15.54 -28.78
CA VAL A 182 0.97 15.83 -28.44
C VAL A 182 0.53 17.18 -29.01
N LEU A 183 1.37 18.21 -28.92
CA LEU A 183 1.16 19.50 -29.57
C LEU A 183 2.17 19.68 -30.71
N ARG A 184 1.68 20.07 -31.89
CA ARG A 184 2.45 20.06 -33.13
C ARG A 184 2.51 21.44 -33.79
N GLY A 185 2.87 22.48 -32.99
CA GLY A 185 2.95 23.86 -33.49
C GLY A 185 1.65 24.65 -33.30
N LEU A 186 1.07 24.54 -32.10
CA LEU A 186 -0.14 25.25 -31.72
C LEU A 186 0.12 26.74 -31.57
N SER A 187 -0.69 27.59 -32.25
CA SER A 187 -0.68 29.05 -32.11
C SER A 187 -2.08 29.54 -31.81
N LEU A 188 -2.27 30.23 -30.66
CA LEU A 188 -3.58 30.63 -30.14
C LEU A 188 -3.46 31.95 -29.38
N SER A 189 -4.43 32.85 -29.56
CA SER A 189 -4.61 34.07 -28.76
C SER A 189 -5.88 33.94 -27.91
N ILE A 190 -5.74 34.21 -26.62
CA ILE A 190 -6.84 34.26 -25.64
C ILE A 190 -6.91 35.69 -25.11
N PRO A 191 -7.87 36.51 -25.59
CA PRO A 191 -7.97 37.93 -25.23
C PRO A 191 -8.32 38.12 -23.74
N ALA A 192 -7.79 39.19 -23.15
CA ALA A 192 -8.09 39.56 -21.78
C ALA A 192 -9.60 39.79 -21.53
N GLY A 193 -10.11 39.21 -20.43
CA GLY A 193 -11.49 39.39 -20.00
C GLY A 193 -12.54 38.67 -20.87
N LYS A 194 -12.15 37.81 -21.81
CA LYS A 194 -13.02 37.06 -22.70
C LYS A 194 -12.95 35.56 -22.43
N THR A 195 -13.98 34.87 -22.87
CA THR A 195 -14.11 33.41 -22.75
C THR A 195 -13.70 32.74 -24.05
N THR A 196 -12.66 31.92 -24.02
CA THR A 196 -12.21 31.06 -25.13
C THR A 196 -12.53 29.60 -24.81
N ALA A 197 -13.17 28.89 -25.71
CA ALA A 197 -13.50 27.47 -25.55
C ALA A 197 -12.62 26.61 -26.46
N LEU A 198 -12.04 25.55 -25.91
CA LEU A 198 -11.31 24.51 -26.65
C LEU A 198 -12.17 23.28 -26.84
N VAL A 199 -12.39 22.89 -28.09
CA VAL A 199 -13.21 21.76 -28.50
C VAL A 199 -12.37 20.82 -29.38
N GLY A 200 -12.69 19.55 -29.36
CA GLY A 200 -12.02 18.56 -30.20
C GLY A 200 -12.02 17.15 -29.62
N PRO A 201 -11.64 16.13 -30.38
CA PRO A 201 -11.62 14.74 -29.92
C PRO A 201 -10.70 14.55 -28.70
N SER A 202 -10.94 13.47 -27.95
CA SER A 202 -10.08 13.11 -26.81
C SER A 202 -8.65 12.82 -27.29
N GLY A 203 -7.67 13.25 -26.53
CA GLY A 203 -6.26 13.07 -26.88
C GLY A 203 -5.65 14.12 -27.81
N CYS A 204 -6.42 15.09 -28.34
CA CYS A 204 -5.89 16.13 -29.22
C CYS A 204 -5.02 17.21 -28.51
N GLY A 205 -4.80 17.10 -27.19
CA GLY A 205 -3.88 18.00 -26.47
C GLY A 205 -4.53 19.12 -25.66
N LYS A 206 -5.86 19.16 -25.47
CA LYS A 206 -6.57 20.22 -24.72
C LYS A 206 -6.08 20.37 -23.27
N SER A 207 -6.14 19.32 -22.47
CA SER A 207 -5.68 19.33 -21.08
C SER A 207 -4.15 19.46 -20.97
N THR A 208 -3.42 19.11 -22.04
CA THR A 208 -1.96 19.34 -22.11
C THR A 208 -1.65 20.83 -22.13
N LEU A 209 -2.42 21.64 -22.87
CA LEU A 209 -2.27 23.09 -22.88
C LEU A 209 -2.50 23.69 -21.49
N VAL A 210 -3.50 23.21 -20.74
CA VAL A 210 -3.73 23.61 -19.34
C VAL A 210 -2.53 23.31 -18.46
N GLY A 211 -1.95 22.11 -18.59
CA GLY A 211 -0.74 21.74 -17.83
C GLY A 211 0.49 22.58 -18.14
N LEU A 212 0.60 23.09 -19.37
CA LEU A 212 1.66 24.02 -19.79
C LEU A 212 1.40 25.45 -19.28
N LEU A 213 0.15 25.92 -19.25
CA LEU A 213 -0.25 27.22 -18.66
C LEU A 213 0.00 27.24 -17.15
N GLU A 214 -0.27 26.14 -16.44
CA GLU A 214 0.04 25.97 -15.01
C GLU A 214 1.53 25.74 -14.73
N ARG A 215 2.37 25.68 -15.79
CA ARG A 215 3.79 25.35 -15.70
C ARG A 215 4.05 24.07 -14.92
N TRP A 216 3.26 23.02 -15.17
CA TRP A 216 3.61 21.67 -14.70
C TRP A 216 4.65 21.01 -15.59
N TYR A 217 4.71 21.44 -16.84
CA TYR A 217 5.67 21.00 -17.85
C TYR A 217 6.25 22.21 -18.58
N GLN A 218 7.41 22.03 -19.19
CA GLN A 218 8.00 22.98 -20.12
C GLN A 218 7.71 22.56 -21.56
N PRO A 219 7.43 23.50 -22.48
CA PRO A 219 7.27 23.19 -23.90
C PRO A 219 8.58 22.66 -24.48
N THR A 220 8.47 21.76 -25.47
CA THR A 220 9.64 21.26 -26.21
C THR A 220 10.20 22.34 -27.13
N SER A 221 9.34 23.15 -27.74
CA SER A 221 9.67 24.36 -28.52
C SER A 221 8.45 25.27 -28.61
N GLY A 222 8.67 26.52 -29.01
CA GLY A 222 7.66 27.57 -28.97
C GLY A 222 7.60 28.27 -27.61
N GLN A 223 6.68 29.19 -27.43
CA GLN A 223 6.55 29.96 -26.20
C GLN A 223 5.10 30.29 -25.88
N ILE A 224 4.82 30.49 -24.60
CA ILE A 224 3.53 30.97 -24.07
C ILE A 224 3.80 32.34 -23.46
N VAL A 225 3.10 33.35 -23.90
CA VAL A 225 3.27 34.74 -23.50
C VAL A 225 2.05 35.17 -22.70
N LEU A 226 2.26 35.74 -21.52
CA LEU A 226 1.25 36.37 -20.67
C LEU A 226 1.53 37.85 -20.57
N ASP A 227 0.58 38.69 -20.96
CA ASP A 227 0.71 40.18 -20.95
C ASP A 227 2.01 40.65 -21.61
N GLY A 228 2.39 40.08 -22.77
CA GLY A 228 3.56 40.44 -23.56
C GLY A 228 4.90 39.83 -23.11
N ARG A 229 4.93 38.96 -22.08
CA ARG A 229 6.17 38.32 -21.60
C ARG A 229 6.01 36.78 -21.52
N ASP A 230 7.09 36.06 -21.70
CA ASP A 230 7.08 34.60 -21.60
C ASP A 230 6.71 34.16 -20.18
N ILE A 231 5.84 33.13 -20.06
CA ILE A 231 5.43 32.61 -18.76
C ILE A 231 6.60 32.04 -17.97
N SER A 232 7.70 31.69 -18.60
CA SER A 232 8.90 31.17 -17.94
C SER A 232 9.62 32.23 -17.10
N GLU A 233 9.46 33.50 -17.44
CA GLU A 233 10.07 34.61 -16.73
C GLU A 233 9.37 34.97 -15.41
N TYR A 234 8.10 34.56 -15.27
CA TYR A 234 7.33 34.85 -14.08
C TYR A 234 7.67 33.90 -12.92
N ASN A 235 7.58 34.41 -11.70
CA ASN A 235 7.60 33.57 -10.50
C ASN A 235 6.41 32.60 -10.53
N THR A 236 6.68 31.33 -10.34
CA THR A 236 5.66 30.25 -10.43
C THR A 236 4.51 30.46 -9.46
N LYS A 237 4.81 30.93 -8.25
CA LYS A 237 3.81 31.20 -7.21
C LYS A 237 2.92 32.37 -7.56
N TRP A 238 3.51 33.45 -8.11
CA TRP A 238 2.75 34.60 -8.61
C TRP A 238 1.86 34.19 -9.79
N LEU A 239 2.40 33.44 -10.76
CA LEU A 239 1.65 32.95 -11.91
C LEU A 239 0.41 32.17 -11.49
N ARG A 240 0.60 31.16 -10.65
CA ARG A 240 -0.50 30.30 -10.15
C ARG A 240 -1.46 31.02 -9.20
N SER A 241 -1.07 32.15 -8.63
CA SER A 241 -1.97 33.01 -7.86
C SER A 241 -2.96 33.78 -8.75
N ASN A 242 -2.55 34.12 -9.98
CA ASN A 242 -3.37 34.82 -10.96
C ASN A 242 -4.15 33.87 -11.89
N ILE A 243 -3.66 32.64 -12.07
CA ILE A 243 -4.32 31.58 -12.84
C ILE A 243 -4.92 30.57 -11.85
N ARG A 244 -6.16 30.19 -12.02
CA ARG A 244 -6.82 29.14 -11.19
C ARG A 244 -7.49 28.11 -12.08
N LEU A 245 -7.22 26.86 -11.76
CA LEU A 245 -7.76 25.71 -12.48
C LEU A 245 -8.92 25.08 -11.69
N ILE A 246 -10.00 24.76 -12.38
CA ILE A 246 -11.09 23.93 -11.90
C ILE A 246 -11.03 22.61 -12.67
N GLN A 247 -10.69 21.54 -11.96
CA GLN A 247 -10.45 20.21 -12.53
C GLN A 247 -11.76 19.44 -12.73
N GLN A 248 -11.71 18.43 -13.57
CA GLN A 248 -12.79 17.49 -13.83
C GLN A 248 -13.25 16.76 -12.56
N GLU A 249 -12.31 16.23 -11.79
CA GLU A 249 -12.55 15.61 -10.49
C GLU A 249 -11.86 16.41 -9.38
N PRO A 250 -12.61 17.25 -8.66
CA PRO A 250 -12.02 18.06 -7.62
C PRO A 250 -11.68 17.21 -6.39
N THR A 251 -10.43 17.29 -5.94
CA THR A 251 -9.98 16.75 -4.66
C THR A 251 -10.14 17.80 -3.56
N LEU A 252 -10.87 17.44 -2.49
CA LEU A 252 -10.90 18.21 -1.26
C LEU A 252 -9.99 17.55 -0.22
N PHE A 253 -9.33 18.36 0.58
CA PHE A 253 -8.48 17.93 1.67
C PHE A 253 -9.30 17.53 2.90
N GLN A 254 -8.77 16.63 3.69
CA GLN A 254 -9.35 16.27 4.98
C GLN A 254 -9.46 17.51 5.87
N GLY A 255 -10.59 17.68 6.56
CA GLY A 255 -10.91 18.84 7.36
C GLY A 255 -12.32 19.36 7.10
N THR A 256 -12.60 20.60 7.51
CA THR A 256 -13.90 21.24 7.35
C THR A 256 -14.07 21.86 5.96
N ILE A 257 -15.31 22.18 5.58
CA ILE A 257 -15.61 22.93 4.34
C ILE A 257 -14.91 24.30 4.39
N LEU A 258 -14.94 24.99 5.52
CA LEU A 258 -14.27 26.27 5.71
C LEU A 258 -12.77 26.17 5.42
N GLU A 259 -12.08 25.20 6.05
CA GLU A 259 -10.65 24.99 5.84
C GLU A 259 -10.30 24.70 4.38
N ASN A 260 -11.16 23.96 3.68
CA ASN A 260 -10.96 23.67 2.27
C ASN A 260 -11.03 24.93 1.40
N VAL A 261 -11.99 25.81 1.64
CA VAL A 261 -12.12 27.06 0.85
C VAL A 261 -11.04 28.08 1.23
N VAL A 262 -10.69 28.20 2.52
CA VAL A 262 -9.59 29.05 3.02
C VAL A 262 -8.24 28.70 2.36
N LYS A 263 -7.99 27.44 2.01
CA LYS A 263 -6.77 27.03 1.27
C LYS A 263 -6.64 27.68 -0.10
N GLY A 264 -7.70 28.28 -0.64
CA GLY A 264 -7.69 29.08 -1.87
C GLY A 264 -7.17 30.50 -1.70
N LEU A 265 -7.08 31.05 -0.49
CA LEU A 265 -6.60 32.40 -0.21
C LEU A 265 -5.10 32.55 -0.56
N ILE A 266 -4.69 33.76 -0.94
CA ILE A 266 -3.32 34.07 -1.38
C ILE A 266 -2.77 35.31 -0.65
N GLY A 267 -1.44 35.39 -0.56
CA GLY A 267 -0.74 36.54 0.00
C GLY A 267 -1.31 37.01 1.34
N ASP A 268 -1.53 38.31 1.47
CA ASP A 268 -2.01 38.95 2.69
C ASP A 268 -3.42 38.49 3.13
N GLN A 269 -4.19 37.87 2.21
CA GLN A 269 -5.51 37.30 2.53
C GLN A 269 -5.43 36.15 3.53
N LYS A 270 -4.29 35.43 3.57
CA LYS A 270 -4.06 34.34 4.53
C LYS A 270 -3.89 34.82 5.96
N ASP A 271 -3.43 36.05 6.15
CA ASP A 271 -3.11 36.61 7.44
C ASP A 271 -4.27 37.49 7.99
N LEU A 272 -5.41 37.53 7.29
CA LEU A 272 -6.60 38.22 7.75
C LEU A 272 -7.20 37.53 8.99
N PRO A 273 -7.86 38.30 9.87
CA PRO A 273 -8.65 37.77 10.99
C PRO A 273 -9.66 36.72 10.50
N ALA A 274 -9.93 35.70 11.33
CA ALA A 274 -10.82 34.58 10.97
C ALA A 274 -12.24 35.04 10.52
N GLU A 275 -12.75 36.11 11.09
CA GLU A 275 -14.06 36.71 10.70
C GLU A 275 -14.05 37.21 9.25
N LYS A 276 -13.00 37.94 8.85
CA LYS A 276 -12.84 38.42 7.46
C LYS A 276 -12.57 37.31 6.47
N GLN A 277 -11.83 36.28 6.89
CA GLN A 277 -11.66 35.09 6.05
C GLN A 277 -13.00 34.38 5.83
N LEU A 278 -13.85 34.27 6.87
CA LEU A 278 -15.17 33.68 6.76
C LEU A 278 -16.09 34.50 5.82
N GLU A 279 -16.04 35.82 5.85
CA GLU A 279 -16.78 36.66 4.90
C GLU A 279 -16.39 36.40 3.45
N LEU A 280 -15.08 36.35 3.17
CA LEU A 280 -14.57 36.02 1.84
C LEU A 280 -14.99 34.63 1.36
N VAL A 281 -14.97 33.66 2.28
CA VAL A 281 -15.42 32.28 2.03
C VAL A 281 -16.91 32.24 1.73
N GLN A 282 -17.74 32.96 2.51
CA GLN A 282 -19.18 33.01 2.29
C GLN A 282 -19.52 33.65 0.94
N ASP A 283 -18.85 34.73 0.57
CA ASP A 283 -19.07 35.39 -0.73
C ASP A 283 -18.66 34.48 -1.89
N ALA A 284 -17.51 33.78 -1.77
CA ALA A 284 -17.11 32.79 -2.76
C ALA A 284 -18.11 31.63 -2.86
N CYS A 285 -18.65 31.17 -1.75
CA CYS A 285 -19.65 30.11 -1.72
C CYS A 285 -21.00 30.56 -2.30
N LYS A 286 -21.41 31.81 -2.11
CA LYS A 286 -22.61 32.39 -2.76
C LYS A 286 -22.41 32.43 -4.28
N ASN A 287 -21.26 32.89 -4.75
CA ASN A 287 -20.95 32.96 -6.18
C ASN A 287 -20.86 31.58 -6.85
N SER A 288 -20.47 30.54 -6.10
CA SER A 288 -20.39 29.16 -6.59
C SER A 288 -21.69 28.35 -6.37
N ASN A 289 -22.77 28.97 -5.94
CA ASN A 289 -24.03 28.31 -5.55
C ASN A 289 -23.83 27.22 -4.47
N ALA A 290 -22.85 27.39 -3.58
CA ALA A 290 -22.54 26.43 -2.52
C ALA A 290 -23.15 26.81 -1.16
N HIS A 291 -23.43 28.10 -0.91
CA HIS A 291 -23.84 28.63 0.38
C HIS A 291 -25.08 27.91 0.97
N ASP A 292 -26.16 27.81 0.20
CA ASP A 292 -27.45 27.32 0.68
C ASP A 292 -27.38 25.86 1.17
N PHE A 293 -26.69 24.98 0.41
CA PHE A 293 -26.56 23.62 0.86
C PHE A 293 -25.58 23.47 2.05
N ILE A 294 -24.55 24.36 2.17
CA ILE A 294 -23.63 24.34 3.30
C ILE A 294 -24.38 24.74 4.58
N GLU A 295 -25.20 25.77 4.54
CA GLU A 295 -26.04 26.19 5.71
C GLU A 295 -27.07 25.14 6.11
N ALA A 296 -27.53 24.32 5.15
CA ALA A 296 -28.45 23.22 5.43
C ALA A 296 -27.77 22.01 6.10
N LEU A 297 -26.42 21.96 6.18
CA LEU A 297 -25.69 20.90 6.88
C LEU A 297 -25.72 21.14 8.40
N PRO A 298 -25.67 20.07 9.22
CA PRO A 298 -25.77 20.19 10.68
C PRO A 298 -24.77 21.12 11.34
N GLU A 299 -23.53 21.20 10.80
CA GLU A 299 -22.44 22.03 11.32
C GLU A 299 -22.10 23.19 10.37
N GLY A 300 -22.88 23.42 9.32
CA GLY A 300 -22.66 24.47 8.34
C GLY A 300 -21.25 24.40 7.74
N TYR A 301 -20.52 25.52 7.75
CA TYR A 301 -19.15 25.63 7.25
C TYR A 301 -18.13 24.79 8.03
N HIS A 302 -18.42 24.37 9.25
CA HIS A 302 -17.57 23.52 10.09
C HIS A 302 -17.79 22.02 9.85
N THR A 303 -18.71 21.66 8.95
CA THR A 303 -18.95 20.27 8.59
C THR A 303 -17.69 19.61 8.02
N GLN A 304 -17.30 18.46 8.57
CA GLN A 304 -16.18 17.66 8.10
C GLN A 304 -16.52 17.05 6.75
N VAL A 305 -15.60 17.13 5.78
CA VAL A 305 -15.83 16.58 4.43
C VAL A 305 -15.57 15.08 4.35
N GLY A 306 -14.92 14.50 5.35
CA GLY A 306 -14.52 13.11 5.37
C GLY A 306 -13.32 12.80 4.46
N GLU A 307 -12.86 11.57 4.49
CA GLU A 307 -11.74 11.12 3.65
C GLU A 307 -12.15 11.22 2.17
N ARG A 308 -11.34 11.93 1.36
CA ARG A 308 -11.61 12.22 -0.06
C ARG A 308 -12.99 12.82 -0.32
N ALA A 309 -13.51 13.55 0.64
CA ALA A 309 -14.85 14.17 0.58
C ALA A 309 -15.98 13.17 0.27
N SER A 310 -15.88 11.95 0.82
CA SER A 310 -16.84 10.87 0.62
C SER A 310 -18.24 11.17 1.15
N MET A 311 -18.36 12.16 2.02
CA MET A 311 -19.63 12.59 2.62
C MET A 311 -20.45 13.54 1.72
N LEU A 312 -19.86 14.05 0.63
CA LEU A 312 -20.47 15.02 -0.27
C LEU A 312 -20.79 14.41 -1.64
N SER A 313 -21.86 14.91 -2.27
CA SER A 313 -22.16 14.52 -3.67
C SER A 313 -21.15 15.12 -4.66
N GLY A 314 -21.05 14.57 -5.87
CA GLY A 314 -20.15 15.09 -6.91
C GLY A 314 -20.36 16.58 -7.19
N GLY A 315 -21.62 17.00 -7.36
CA GLY A 315 -21.97 18.40 -7.58
C GLY A 315 -21.71 19.31 -6.38
N GLN A 316 -21.84 18.80 -5.14
CA GLN A 316 -21.48 19.56 -3.94
C GLN A 316 -19.96 19.75 -3.85
N ARG A 317 -19.17 18.69 -4.09
CA ARG A 317 -17.70 18.77 -4.15
C ARG A 317 -17.25 19.79 -5.18
N GLN A 318 -17.85 19.75 -6.38
CA GLN A 318 -17.50 20.66 -7.46
C GLN A 318 -17.75 22.13 -7.08
N ARG A 319 -18.90 22.44 -6.48
CA ARG A 319 -19.25 23.81 -6.04
C ARG A 319 -18.30 24.32 -4.95
N ILE A 320 -17.89 23.50 -4.02
CA ILE A 320 -16.86 23.86 -3.01
C ILE A 320 -15.50 24.09 -3.68
N ALA A 321 -15.11 23.27 -4.65
CA ALA A 321 -13.87 23.46 -5.38
C ALA A 321 -13.87 24.73 -6.24
N ILE A 322 -15.01 25.10 -6.84
CA ILE A 322 -15.20 26.39 -7.50
C ILE A 322 -15.03 27.52 -6.48
N ALA A 323 -15.71 27.48 -5.33
CA ALA A 323 -15.56 28.48 -4.26
C ALA A 323 -14.09 28.65 -3.88
N ARG A 324 -13.38 27.53 -3.64
CA ARG A 324 -11.96 27.52 -3.33
C ARG A 324 -11.08 28.17 -4.39
N SER A 325 -11.43 27.97 -5.65
CA SER A 325 -10.64 28.52 -6.76
C SER A 325 -10.87 30.03 -6.93
N ILE A 326 -12.06 30.54 -6.58
CA ILE A 326 -12.42 31.95 -6.82
C ILE A 326 -12.25 32.86 -5.60
N VAL A 327 -12.07 32.29 -4.40
CA VAL A 327 -11.98 33.08 -3.15
C VAL A 327 -10.85 34.09 -3.17
N SER A 328 -9.78 33.84 -3.93
CA SER A 328 -8.66 34.78 -4.15
C SER A 328 -8.91 35.81 -5.23
N ASN A 329 -10.05 35.77 -5.92
CA ASN A 329 -10.40 36.61 -7.03
C ASN A 329 -9.36 36.65 -8.17
N PRO A 330 -9.02 35.48 -8.79
CA PRO A 330 -8.03 35.38 -9.85
C PRO A 330 -8.46 36.14 -11.13
N ARG A 331 -7.48 36.51 -11.97
CA ARG A 331 -7.72 37.17 -13.27
C ARG A 331 -8.00 36.19 -14.39
N ILE A 332 -7.39 34.99 -14.29
CA ILE A 332 -7.49 33.94 -15.31
C ILE A 332 -8.09 32.69 -14.69
N LEU A 333 -9.09 32.13 -15.36
CA LEU A 333 -9.75 30.88 -14.96
C LEU A 333 -9.57 29.83 -16.06
N LEU A 334 -9.19 28.64 -15.65
CA LEU A 334 -9.07 27.46 -16.51
C LEU A 334 -10.10 26.44 -16.07
N PHE A 335 -10.98 25.98 -16.97
CA PHE A 335 -11.98 24.95 -16.70
C PHE A 335 -11.65 23.72 -17.52
N ASP A 336 -11.23 22.65 -16.86
CA ASP A 336 -10.94 21.37 -17.52
C ASP A 336 -12.08 20.39 -17.25
N GLU A 337 -13.04 20.33 -18.19
CA GLU A 337 -14.20 19.44 -18.14
C GLU A 337 -15.00 19.48 -16.83
N ALA A 338 -15.15 20.65 -16.23
CA ALA A 338 -15.66 20.86 -14.88
C ALA A 338 -17.09 20.32 -14.61
N THR A 339 -17.84 19.90 -15.64
CA THR A 339 -19.22 19.40 -15.52
C THR A 339 -19.43 17.99 -16.07
N SER A 340 -18.40 17.35 -16.63
CA SER A 340 -18.52 16.08 -17.38
C SER A 340 -19.02 14.89 -16.55
N ALA A 341 -18.69 14.87 -15.25
CA ALA A 341 -19.00 13.77 -14.32
C ALA A 341 -20.27 14.01 -13.47
N LEU A 342 -21.09 15.01 -13.84
CA LEU A 342 -22.26 15.41 -13.08
C LEU A 342 -23.56 14.95 -13.72
N ASP A 343 -24.56 14.64 -12.88
CA ASP A 343 -25.92 14.45 -13.32
C ASP A 343 -26.52 15.74 -13.91
N PRO A 344 -27.50 15.69 -14.80
CA PRO A 344 -28.02 16.85 -15.53
C PRO A 344 -28.53 17.99 -14.63
N ARG A 345 -29.03 17.69 -13.42
CA ARG A 345 -29.48 18.70 -12.45
C ARG A 345 -28.31 19.41 -11.80
N ALA A 346 -27.34 18.65 -11.26
CA ALA A 346 -26.14 19.23 -10.68
C ALA A 346 -25.33 20.02 -11.74
N GLU A 347 -25.29 19.53 -12.97
CA GLU A 347 -24.67 20.21 -14.09
C GLU A 347 -25.22 21.61 -14.33
N LYS A 348 -26.55 21.79 -14.42
CA LYS A 348 -27.18 23.09 -14.61
C LYS A 348 -26.80 24.08 -13.49
N VAL A 349 -26.80 23.63 -12.24
CA VAL A 349 -26.42 24.45 -11.08
C VAL A 349 -24.94 24.85 -11.14
N VAL A 350 -24.04 23.90 -11.45
CA VAL A 350 -22.59 24.16 -11.57
C VAL A 350 -22.32 25.07 -12.76
N GLN A 351 -22.97 24.85 -13.91
CA GLN A 351 -22.82 25.69 -15.11
C GLN A 351 -23.23 27.14 -14.82
N SER A 352 -24.36 27.38 -14.13
CA SER A 352 -24.76 28.71 -13.75
C SER A 352 -23.74 29.41 -12.83
N ALA A 353 -23.12 28.66 -11.93
CA ALA A 353 -22.02 29.16 -11.10
C ALA A 353 -20.79 29.51 -11.95
N LEU A 354 -20.35 28.64 -12.87
CA LEU A 354 -19.22 28.89 -13.76
C LEU A 354 -19.47 30.15 -14.64
N ASN A 355 -20.65 30.29 -15.22
CA ASN A 355 -20.97 31.46 -16.01
C ASN A 355 -20.90 32.77 -15.20
N ARG A 356 -21.40 32.75 -13.95
CA ARG A 356 -21.33 33.93 -13.04
C ARG A 356 -19.91 34.30 -12.71
N VAL A 357 -19.05 33.30 -12.45
CA VAL A 357 -17.68 33.53 -12.03
C VAL A 357 -16.78 34.00 -13.18
N SER A 358 -17.12 33.66 -14.43
CA SER A 358 -16.36 34.02 -15.63
C SER A 358 -16.52 35.49 -16.04
N ILE A 359 -17.50 36.21 -15.51
CA ILE A 359 -17.76 37.61 -15.89
C ILE A 359 -16.55 38.48 -15.63
N ASN A 360 -16.10 39.21 -16.66
CA ASN A 360 -14.92 40.10 -16.64
C ASN A 360 -13.60 39.38 -16.27
N LYS A 361 -13.48 38.09 -16.52
CA LYS A 361 -12.24 37.30 -16.32
C LYS A 361 -11.83 36.64 -17.63
N THR A 362 -10.53 36.52 -17.85
CA THR A 362 -10.04 35.71 -18.96
C THR A 362 -10.32 34.24 -18.62
N THR A 363 -11.13 33.57 -19.42
CA THR A 363 -11.57 32.21 -19.12
C THR A 363 -11.23 31.30 -20.30
N LEU A 364 -10.54 30.19 -20.02
CA LEU A 364 -10.31 29.11 -20.97
C LEU A 364 -11.12 27.89 -20.54
N ILE A 365 -12.04 27.44 -21.40
CA ILE A 365 -12.93 26.33 -21.13
C ILE A 365 -12.58 25.14 -22.03
N ILE A 366 -12.28 24.01 -21.44
CA ILE A 366 -12.25 22.73 -22.14
C ILE A 366 -13.59 22.04 -21.88
N ALA A 367 -14.37 21.82 -22.93
CA ALA A 367 -15.68 21.19 -22.80
C ALA A 367 -15.89 20.11 -23.86
N HIS A 368 -16.51 19.02 -23.41
CA HIS A 368 -17.03 17.97 -24.28
C HIS A 368 -18.49 18.23 -24.72
N LYS A 369 -19.23 18.99 -23.91
CA LYS A 369 -20.64 19.35 -24.23
C LYS A 369 -20.69 20.71 -24.91
N LEU A 370 -21.27 20.72 -26.08
CA LEU A 370 -21.37 21.93 -26.91
C LEU A 370 -22.26 23.02 -26.30
N ALA A 371 -23.27 22.66 -25.50
CA ALA A 371 -24.10 23.63 -24.77
C ALA A 371 -23.28 24.56 -23.86
N THR A 372 -22.18 24.09 -23.32
CA THR A 372 -21.26 24.89 -22.49
C THR A 372 -20.41 25.87 -23.32
N VAL A 373 -20.21 25.56 -24.60
CA VAL A 373 -19.29 26.27 -25.51
C VAL A 373 -19.99 27.34 -26.32
N MET A 374 -21.29 27.19 -26.52
CA MET A 374 -22.09 28.08 -27.40
C MET A 374 -22.03 29.56 -26.98
N ALA A 375 -21.87 29.85 -25.70
CA ALA A 375 -21.79 31.19 -25.14
C ALA A 375 -20.37 31.77 -25.12
N ALA A 376 -19.34 31.02 -25.60
CA ALA A 376 -17.97 31.53 -25.63
C ALA A 376 -17.76 32.57 -26.72
N ASP A 377 -16.94 33.60 -26.39
CA ASP A 377 -16.58 34.66 -27.35
C ASP A 377 -15.74 34.13 -28.54
N ASN A 378 -14.95 33.08 -28.27
CA ASN A 378 -14.11 32.45 -29.27
C ASN A 378 -14.09 30.95 -29.05
N ILE A 379 -14.34 30.18 -30.09
CA ILE A 379 -14.31 28.72 -30.09
C ILE A 379 -13.16 28.25 -30.97
N VAL A 380 -12.30 27.43 -30.43
CA VAL A 380 -11.12 26.87 -31.09
C VAL A 380 -11.26 25.36 -31.18
N VAL A 381 -11.31 24.84 -32.40
CA VAL A 381 -11.40 23.42 -32.67
C VAL A 381 -10.00 22.83 -32.85
N MET A 382 -9.63 21.92 -32.01
CA MET A 382 -8.33 21.22 -32.05
C MET A 382 -8.45 19.83 -32.64
N LYS A 383 -7.52 19.48 -33.53
CA LYS A 383 -7.36 18.14 -34.06
C LYS A 383 -5.86 17.82 -34.18
N ASP A 384 -5.45 16.61 -33.76
CA ASP A 384 -4.07 16.09 -33.89
C ASP A 384 -2.98 17.06 -33.40
N GLY A 385 -3.27 17.81 -32.31
CA GLY A 385 -2.32 18.76 -31.70
C GLY A 385 -2.20 20.09 -32.38
N GLN A 386 -3.10 20.45 -33.31
CA GLN A 386 -3.14 21.71 -34.05
C GLN A 386 -4.54 22.33 -33.99
N ILE A 387 -4.63 23.64 -34.29
CA ILE A 387 -5.92 24.34 -34.51
C ILE A 387 -6.39 24.03 -35.91
N TYR A 388 -7.62 23.55 -35.99
CA TYR A 388 -8.29 23.23 -37.26
C TYR A 388 -9.26 24.33 -37.70
N GLU A 389 -10.06 24.85 -36.75
CA GLU A 389 -11.03 25.89 -36.95
C GLU A 389 -11.05 26.85 -35.76
N GLN A 390 -11.36 28.11 -35.98
CA GLN A 390 -11.50 29.12 -34.94
C GLN A 390 -12.55 30.17 -35.35
N GLY A 391 -13.44 30.54 -34.42
CA GLY A 391 -14.48 31.53 -34.66
C GLY A 391 -15.54 31.58 -33.58
N THR A 392 -16.64 32.27 -33.85
CA THR A 392 -17.85 32.27 -33.02
C THR A 392 -18.72 31.05 -33.35
N HIS A 393 -19.65 30.71 -32.45
CA HIS A 393 -20.60 29.63 -32.68
C HIS A 393 -21.33 29.71 -34.03
N HIS A 394 -21.91 30.88 -34.36
CA HIS A 394 -22.60 31.10 -35.64
C HIS A 394 -21.67 30.99 -36.84
N GLY A 395 -20.50 31.63 -36.79
CA GLY A 395 -19.57 31.58 -37.90
C GLY A 395 -19.03 30.18 -38.20
N LEU A 396 -18.81 29.35 -37.16
CA LEU A 396 -18.34 27.99 -37.33
C LEU A 396 -19.44 27.01 -37.78
N ILE A 397 -20.71 27.31 -37.48
CA ILE A 397 -21.82 26.53 -38.05
C ILE A 397 -22.01 26.86 -39.54
N GLU A 398 -21.90 28.16 -39.92
CA GLU A 398 -22.02 28.57 -41.32
C GLU A 398 -20.89 28.01 -42.21
N SER A 399 -19.70 27.83 -41.64
CA SER A 399 -18.56 27.26 -42.38
C SER A 399 -18.72 25.77 -42.69
N ASP A 400 -19.69 25.09 -42.08
CA ASP A 400 -20.00 23.65 -42.24
C ASP A 400 -18.81 22.70 -42.06
N GLY A 401 -17.88 23.04 -41.12
CA GLY A 401 -16.67 22.33 -40.84
C GLY A 401 -16.82 21.25 -39.78
N LEU A 402 -15.68 20.94 -39.15
CA LEU A 402 -15.60 19.93 -38.08
C LEU A 402 -16.47 20.31 -36.89
N TYR A 403 -16.53 21.58 -36.50
CA TYR A 403 -17.40 22.09 -35.45
C TYR A 403 -18.88 21.82 -35.74
N ALA A 404 -19.35 22.17 -36.94
CA ALA A 404 -20.71 21.95 -37.36
C ALA A 404 -21.08 20.46 -37.40
N ALA A 405 -20.13 19.60 -37.80
CA ALA A 405 -20.29 18.16 -37.75
C ALA A 405 -20.44 17.63 -36.30
N MET A 406 -19.67 18.18 -35.36
CA MET A 406 -19.75 17.83 -33.92
C MET A 406 -21.08 18.29 -33.30
N VAL A 407 -21.57 19.50 -33.67
CA VAL A 407 -22.86 20.04 -33.23
C VAL A 407 -24.01 19.13 -33.74
N ARG A 408 -24.02 18.81 -35.01
CA ARG A 408 -25.03 17.90 -35.58
C ARG A 408 -25.03 16.51 -34.93
N ALA A 409 -23.85 16.01 -34.59
CA ALA A 409 -23.74 14.71 -33.91
C ALA A 409 -24.32 14.73 -32.49
N GLN A 410 -24.29 15.88 -31.81
CA GLN A 410 -24.89 16.03 -30.47
C GLN A 410 -26.37 16.39 -30.51
N ASP A 411 -26.87 17.21 -31.50
CA ASP A 411 -28.26 17.63 -31.61
C ASP A 411 -29.21 16.49 -31.96
N LEU A 412 -28.74 15.46 -32.67
CA LEU A 412 -29.52 14.25 -32.94
C LEU A 412 -29.87 13.48 -31.66
N GLY A 413 -29.13 13.73 -30.53
CA GLY A 413 -29.41 13.13 -29.23
C GLY A 413 -30.32 13.97 -28.31
N THR A 414 -30.57 15.26 -28.63
CA THR A 414 -31.16 16.21 -27.65
C THR A 414 -32.65 16.51 -27.92
N LYS A 415 -33.18 16.25 -29.12
CA LYS A 415 -34.57 16.63 -29.49
C LYS A 415 -35.67 15.84 -28.79
N ALA A 416 -35.35 14.83 -28.01
CA ALA A 416 -36.33 13.99 -27.33
C ALA A 416 -36.67 14.41 -25.88
N ASN A 417 -35.98 15.38 -25.27
CA ASN A 417 -35.95 15.49 -23.81
C ASN A 417 -36.45 16.79 -23.14
N ASP A 418 -36.79 17.86 -23.86
CA ASP A 418 -37.03 19.15 -23.20
C ASP A 418 -38.45 19.34 -22.67
N GLU A 419 -39.49 18.71 -23.22
CA GLU A 419 -40.87 18.89 -22.76
C GLU A 419 -41.28 18.01 -21.58
N ASP A 420 -40.72 16.81 -21.45
CA ASP A 420 -41.04 15.89 -20.34
C ASP A 420 -40.31 16.27 -19.02
N VAL A 421 -39.11 16.83 -19.12
CA VAL A 421 -38.30 17.25 -17.94
C VAL A 421 -38.93 18.40 -17.16
N GLN A 422 -39.69 19.27 -17.81
CA GLN A 422 -40.32 20.41 -17.15
C GLN A 422 -41.55 20.04 -16.32
N LYS A 423 -42.26 18.95 -16.68
CA LYS A 423 -43.36 18.41 -15.89
C LYS A 423 -42.94 17.63 -14.66
N GLU A 424 -41.84 16.91 -14.76
CA GLU A 424 -41.27 16.10 -13.66
C GLU A 424 -40.62 16.95 -12.56
N LEU A 425 -40.17 18.17 -12.89
CA LEU A 425 -39.56 19.11 -11.93
C LEU A 425 -40.58 19.65 -10.90
N LEU A 426 -41.87 19.80 -11.27
CA LEU A 426 -42.90 20.32 -10.38
C LEU A 426 -43.48 19.24 -9.43
N GLU A 427 -43.40 17.97 -9.77
CA GLU A 427 -43.91 16.88 -8.92
C GLU A 427 -42.90 16.47 -7.83
N THR A 428 -41.61 16.69 -8.06
CA THR A 428 -40.53 16.19 -7.14
C THR A 428 -40.26 17.11 -5.95
N GLU A 429 -40.55 18.41 -6.01
CA GLU A 429 -40.42 19.33 -4.86
C GLU A 429 -41.32 18.92 -3.69
N ASN A 430 -42.52 18.43 -3.97
CA ASN A 430 -43.47 17.98 -2.94
C ASN A 430 -43.07 16.65 -2.26
N VAL A 431 -42.27 15.82 -2.94
CA VAL A 431 -41.80 14.52 -2.39
C VAL A 431 -40.58 14.71 -1.47
N GLU A 432 -39.67 15.63 -1.78
CA GLU A 432 -38.52 15.93 -0.92
C GLU A 432 -38.90 16.53 0.44
N GLU A 433 -39.95 17.33 0.48
CA GLU A 433 -40.45 17.94 1.75
C GLU A 433 -41.09 16.89 2.66
N SER A 434 -41.77 15.90 2.07
CA SER A 434 -42.37 14.77 2.82
C SER A 434 -41.33 13.78 3.34
N LEU A 435 -40.21 13.60 2.65
CA LEU A 435 -39.10 12.73 3.06
C LEU A 435 -38.25 13.37 4.18
N ARG A 436 -38.09 14.70 4.17
CA ARG A 436 -37.39 15.42 5.24
C ARG A 436 -38.14 15.29 6.59
N ARG A 437 -39.47 15.31 6.63
CA ARG A 437 -40.26 15.10 7.84
C ARG A 437 -40.17 13.68 8.41
N LYS A 438 -40.04 12.64 7.57
CA LYS A 438 -39.91 11.26 8.02
C LYS A 438 -38.48 10.91 8.53
N ALA A 439 -37.44 11.53 7.99
CA ALA A 439 -36.07 11.32 8.44
C ALA A 439 -35.77 11.85 9.85
N THR A 440 -36.50 12.89 10.28
CA THR A 440 -36.34 13.48 11.62
C THR A 440 -36.96 12.61 12.71
N LEU A 441 -38.00 11.84 12.39
CA LEU A 441 -38.68 10.97 13.36
C LEU A 441 -37.97 9.59 13.57
N GLN A 442 -37.15 9.15 12.63
CA GLN A 442 -36.41 7.87 12.74
C GLN A 442 -35.07 7.98 13.51
N ARG A 443 -34.55 9.20 13.74
CA ARG A 443 -33.29 9.41 14.48
C ARG A 443 -33.38 9.05 15.96
N THR A 444 -34.58 9.00 16.57
CA THR A 444 -34.76 8.76 18.02
C THR A 444 -34.77 7.27 18.37
N GLN A 445 -34.89 6.35 17.43
CA GLN A 445 -34.99 4.91 17.70
C GLN A 445 -33.72 4.09 17.45
N SER A 446 -32.67 4.69 16.84
CA SER A 446 -31.46 3.92 16.45
C SER A 446 -30.31 3.95 17.47
N GLN A 447 -30.47 4.63 18.61
CA GLN A 447 -29.40 4.74 19.62
C GLN A 447 -29.22 3.50 20.53
N TYR A 448 -30.10 2.52 20.48
CA TYR A 448 -30.06 1.39 21.41
C TYR A 448 -29.31 0.12 20.96
N ASN A 449 -28.91 0.00 19.69
CA ASN A 449 -28.26 -1.21 19.18
C ASN A 449 -26.77 -1.04 18.80
N THR A 450 -26.16 0.09 19.12
CA THR A 450 -24.76 0.39 18.74
C THR A 450 -23.72 -0.31 19.58
N THR A 451 -24.01 -0.65 20.82
CA THR A 451 -23.02 -1.15 21.80
C THR A 451 -22.63 -2.62 21.63
N GLU A 452 -23.47 -3.46 21.10
CA GLU A 452 -23.09 -4.88 20.79
C GLU A 452 -22.34 -4.98 19.47
N LEU A 453 -22.76 -4.20 18.47
CA LEU A 453 -22.10 -4.14 17.16
C LEU A 453 -20.70 -3.51 17.28
N GLU A 454 -20.53 -2.51 18.12
CA GLU A 454 -19.22 -1.90 18.40
C GLU A 454 -18.26 -2.87 19.09
N ARG A 455 -18.74 -3.74 19.98
CA ARG A 455 -17.90 -4.79 20.58
C ARG A 455 -17.51 -5.90 19.61
N GLU A 456 -18.40 -6.31 18.73
CA GLU A 456 -18.06 -7.27 17.65
C GLU A 456 -17.10 -6.64 16.64
N VAL A 457 -17.27 -5.36 16.32
CA VAL A 457 -16.37 -4.60 15.45
C VAL A 457 -15.01 -4.39 16.11
N GLU A 458 -14.94 -4.10 17.41
CA GLU A 458 -13.67 -3.99 18.15
C GLU A 458 -12.92 -5.36 18.22
N GLN A 459 -13.63 -6.47 18.41
CA GLN A 459 -13.02 -7.80 18.40
C GLN A 459 -12.58 -8.26 17.00
N LEU A 460 -13.30 -7.83 15.95
CA LEU A 460 -12.94 -8.09 14.56
C LEU A 460 -11.87 -7.11 14.04
N ALA A 461 -11.86 -5.88 14.54
CA ALA A 461 -10.85 -4.86 14.21
C ALA A 461 -9.48 -5.18 14.82
N ALA A 462 -9.42 -5.92 15.92
CA ALA A 462 -8.16 -6.35 16.52
C ALA A 462 -7.35 -7.28 15.61
N GLY A 463 -7.96 -7.96 14.61
CA GLY A 463 -7.28 -8.79 13.61
C GLY A 463 -6.33 -9.84 14.20
N THR A 464 -6.52 -10.22 15.47
CA THR A 464 -5.62 -11.10 16.19
C THR A 464 -6.41 -12.07 17.06
N LEU A 465 -6.01 -13.34 16.99
CA LEU A 465 -6.58 -14.41 17.85
C LEU A 465 -6.07 -14.36 19.30
N GLY A 466 -5.12 -13.48 19.61
CA GLY A 466 -4.52 -13.36 20.92
C GLY A 466 -3.76 -14.61 21.40
N TYR A 467 -3.35 -15.48 20.48
CA TYR A 467 -2.56 -16.65 20.84
C TYR A 467 -1.14 -16.25 21.25
N SER A 468 -0.61 -16.90 22.30
CA SER A 468 0.79 -16.71 22.67
C SER A 468 1.73 -17.19 21.56
N LEU A 469 2.90 -16.60 21.47
CA LEU A 469 3.92 -16.97 20.49
C LEU A 469 4.21 -18.47 20.49
N ILE A 470 4.34 -19.10 21.66
CA ILE A 470 4.63 -20.54 21.81
C ILE A 470 3.54 -21.37 21.15
N LYS A 471 2.26 -21.00 21.34
CA LYS A 471 1.13 -21.67 20.71
C LYS A 471 1.16 -21.49 19.18
N CYS A 472 1.47 -20.28 18.70
CA CYS A 472 1.62 -20.01 17.26
C CYS A 472 2.74 -20.83 16.63
N ILE A 473 3.92 -20.85 17.23
CA ILE A 473 5.06 -21.64 16.76
C ILE A 473 4.72 -23.12 16.75
N TRP A 474 4.09 -23.63 17.81
CA TRP A 474 3.71 -25.03 17.89
C TRP A 474 2.73 -25.46 16.79
N ILE A 475 1.72 -24.61 16.50
CA ILE A 475 0.79 -24.85 15.39
C ILE A 475 1.54 -24.90 14.07
N MET A 476 2.40 -23.92 13.81
CA MET A 476 3.15 -23.81 12.57
C MET A 476 4.14 -24.97 12.36
N LEU A 477 4.83 -25.42 13.42
CA LEU A 477 5.71 -26.58 13.36
C LEU A 477 4.93 -27.89 13.12
N LYS A 478 3.78 -28.07 13.75
CA LYS A 478 2.92 -29.23 13.55
C LYS A 478 2.39 -29.32 12.12
N GLU A 479 1.96 -28.18 11.55
CA GLU A 479 1.44 -28.13 10.18
C GLU A 479 2.52 -28.41 9.13
N ASN A 480 3.77 -28.05 9.42
CA ASN A 480 4.90 -28.23 8.51
C ASN A 480 5.82 -29.37 8.97
N PHE A 481 5.25 -30.47 9.39
CA PHE A 481 6.02 -31.61 9.91
C PHE A 481 6.92 -32.27 8.86
N ASP A 482 6.65 -32.08 7.57
CA ASP A 482 7.52 -32.50 6.47
C ASP A 482 8.95 -31.89 6.52
N LEU A 483 9.12 -30.81 7.29
CA LEU A 483 10.42 -30.17 7.54
C LEU A 483 11.18 -30.82 8.73
N TYR A 484 10.72 -31.98 9.26
CA TYR A 484 11.34 -32.66 10.40
C TYR A 484 12.86 -32.84 10.30
N PRO A 485 13.48 -33.13 9.12
CA PRO A 485 14.93 -33.31 9.05
C PRO A 485 15.68 -32.01 9.42
N TRP A 486 15.13 -30.89 8.99
CA TRP A 486 15.69 -29.57 9.30
C TRP A 486 15.46 -29.19 10.77
N TYR A 487 14.32 -29.54 11.36
CA TYR A 487 14.07 -29.38 12.78
C TYR A 487 15.04 -30.23 13.62
N ALA A 488 15.26 -31.49 13.24
CA ALA A 488 16.20 -32.35 13.91
C ALA A 488 17.65 -31.80 13.82
N ALA A 489 18.07 -31.32 12.64
CA ALA A 489 19.37 -30.68 12.46
C ALA A 489 19.52 -29.42 13.35
N THR A 490 18.47 -28.62 13.50
CA THR A 490 18.46 -27.42 14.36
C THR A 490 18.55 -27.82 15.83
N ILE A 491 17.82 -28.85 16.27
CA ILE A 491 17.84 -29.35 17.65
C ILE A 491 19.21 -29.92 17.99
N VAL A 492 19.76 -30.80 17.14
CA VAL A 492 21.09 -31.39 17.36
C VAL A 492 22.16 -30.31 17.37
N GLY A 493 22.17 -29.43 16.35
CA GLY A 493 23.14 -28.33 16.28
C GLY A 493 22.99 -27.37 17.45
N GLY A 494 21.76 -27.02 17.85
CA GLY A 494 21.47 -26.15 19.00
C GLY A 494 21.88 -26.76 20.33
N THR A 495 21.75 -28.08 20.48
CA THR A 495 22.16 -28.79 21.69
C THR A 495 23.70 -28.82 21.81
N ILE A 496 24.41 -29.13 20.72
CA ILE A 496 25.88 -29.09 20.69
C ILE A 496 26.40 -27.66 20.93
N GLY A 497 25.84 -26.68 20.20
CA GLY A 497 26.19 -25.27 20.35
C GLY A 497 25.91 -24.73 21.76
N GLY A 498 24.74 -25.07 22.35
CA GLY A 498 24.38 -24.70 23.71
C GLY A 498 25.25 -25.35 24.79
N GLY A 499 25.76 -26.55 24.54
CA GLY A 499 26.71 -27.24 25.41
C GLY A 499 28.13 -26.67 25.39
N THR A 500 28.42 -25.71 24.52
CA THR A 500 29.75 -25.11 24.34
C THR A 500 30.25 -24.41 25.61
N TYR A 501 29.46 -23.56 26.25
CA TYR A 501 29.88 -22.81 27.42
C TYR A 501 30.09 -23.71 28.63
N PRO A 502 29.24 -24.70 28.98
CA PRO A 502 29.52 -25.69 30.01
C PRO A 502 30.83 -26.46 29.73
N ALA A 503 31.02 -26.93 28.50
CA ALA A 503 32.23 -27.68 28.13
C ALA A 503 33.46 -26.76 28.23
N GLN A 504 33.41 -25.53 27.78
CA GLN A 504 34.44 -24.53 27.88
C GLN A 504 34.79 -24.25 29.34
N ALA A 505 33.82 -24.15 30.26
CA ALA A 505 34.05 -23.95 31.68
C ALA A 505 34.90 -25.06 32.30
N ILE A 506 34.59 -26.33 31.95
CA ILE A 506 35.37 -27.48 32.40
C ILE A 506 36.78 -27.43 31.87
N ILE A 507 36.94 -27.27 30.55
CA ILE A 507 38.28 -27.25 29.89
C ILE A 507 39.12 -26.11 30.44
N PHE A 508 38.55 -24.89 30.56
CA PHE A 508 39.22 -23.72 31.10
C PHE A 508 39.74 -23.96 32.54
N SER A 509 38.84 -24.49 33.40
CA SER A 509 39.21 -24.79 34.78
C SER A 509 40.36 -25.81 34.90
N ARG A 510 40.36 -26.79 33.99
CA ARG A 510 41.48 -27.77 33.91
C ARG A 510 42.77 -27.12 33.42
N LEU A 511 42.70 -26.23 32.43
CA LEU A 511 43.85 -25.45 31.97
C LEU A 511 44.41 -24.56 33.06
N VAL A 512 43.56 -23.90 33.86
CA VAL A 512 44.07 -23.11 35.03
C VAL A 512 44.88 -23.98 35.99
N ARG A 513 44.40 -25.22 36.26
CA ARG A 513 45.10 -26.15 37.12
C ARG A 513 46.46 -26.58 36.57
N VAL A 514 46.61 -26.71 35.24
CA VAL A 514 47.87 -27.11 34.60
C VAL A 514 49.01 -26.14 34.90
N PHE A 515 48.73 -24.86 35.07
CA PHE A 515 49.75 -23.87 35.43
C PHE A 515 50.28 -24.04 36.88
N THR A 516 49.62 -24.83 37.71
CA THR A 516 50.09 -25.17 39.07
C THR A 516 50.91 -26.46 39.10
N LEU A 517 50.98 -27.19 37.97
CA LEU A 517 51.77 -28.40 37.84
C LEU A 517 53.18 -28.08 37.34
N GLN A 518 54.15 -28.95 37.58
CA GLN A 518 55.53 -28.83 37.14
C GLN A 518 56.02 -30.05 36.38
N GLY A 519 56.96 -29.88 35.49
CA GLY A 519 57.58 -30.94 34.74
C GLY A 519 56.88 -31.42 33.44
N SER A 520 57.18 -32.62 32.97
CA SER A 520 56.65 -33.21 31.75
C SER A 520 55.12 -33.47 31.79
N GLU A 521 54.58 -33.75 32.95
CA GLU A 521 53.15 -33.98 33.17
C GLU A 521 52.33 -32.68 32.87
N ALA A 522 52.87 -31.55 33.29
CA ALA A 522 52.26 -30.25 33.02
C ALA A 522 52.17 -29.99 31.48
N GLN A 523 53.25 -30.35 30.74
CA GLN A 523 53.26 -30.17 29.26
C GLN A 523 52.25 -31.08 28.56
N GLU A 524 52.18 -32.32 28.99
CA GLU A 524 51.21 -33.29 28.39
C GLU A 524 49.78 -32.87 28.65
N GLN A 525 49.45 -32.49 29.88
CA GLN A 525 48.13 -32.01 30.25
C GLN A 525 47.78 -30.69 29.56
N ALA A 526 48.71 -29.73 29.39
CA ALA A 526 48.51 -28.49 28.64
C ALA A 526 48.14 -28.76 27.18
N ASN A 527 48.95 -29.64 26.53
CA ASN A 527 48.67 -30.03 25.14
C ASN A 527 47.33 -30.72 24.99
N PHE A 528 46.97 -31.64 25.89
CA PHE A 528 45.69 -32.34 25.87
C PHE A 528 44.50 -31.39 26.03
N TRP A 529 44.51 -30.50 27.02
CA TRP A 529 43.38 -29.59 27.26
C TRP A 529 43.28 -28.48 26.20
N ALA A 530 44.42 -28.01 25.67
CA ALA A 530 44.41 -27.11 24.51
C ALA A 530 43.81 -27.79 23.26
N LEU A 531 44.18 -29.07 23.02
CA LEU A 531 43.58 -29.88 21.95
C LEU A 531 42.07 -30.03 22.14
N MET A 532 41.58 -30.22 23.40
CA MET A 532 40.17 -30.30 23.70
C MET A 532 39.40 -29.02 23.32
N PHE A 533 40.00 -27.83 23.51
CA PHE A 533 39.45 -26.59 22.99
C PHE A 533 39.32 -26.58 21.44
N PHE A 534 40.30 -27.14 20.75
CA PHE A 534 40.27 -27.25 19.28
C PHE A 534 39.21 -28.26 18.82
N VAL A 535 39.05 -29.39 19.53
CA VAL A 535 37.99 -30.36 19.28
C VAL A 535 36.62 -29.70 19.47
N LEU A 536 36.49 -28.88 20.53
CA LEU A 536 35.25 -28.09 20.75
C LEU A 536 35.01 -27.09 19.60
N ALA A 537 36.06 -26.46 19.07
CA ALA A 537 35.95 -25.57 17.90
C ALA A 537 35.42 -26.32 16.67
N ILE A 538 35.91 -27.54 16.40
CA ILE A 538 35.47 -28.40 15.31
C ILE A 538 33.99 -28.81 15.50
N ALA A 539 33.62 -29.22 16.73
CA ALA A 539 32.22 -29.55 17.03
C ALA A 539 31.29 -28.36 16.76
N ASN A 540 31.70 -27.15 17.17
CA ASN A 540 30.96 -25.93 16.90
C ASN A 540 30.89 -25.57 15.42
N LEU A 541 31.96 -25.84 14.66
CA LEU A 541 31.96 -25.62 13.19
C LEU A 541 30.79 -26.38 12.54
N PHE A 542 30.62 -27.66 12.88
CA PHE A 542 29.54 -28.47 12.34
C PHE A 542 28.15 -28.07 12.90
N ALA A 543 28.08 -27.80 14.20
CA ALA A 543 26.83 -27.42 14.87
C ALA A 543 26.26 -26.12 14.33
N TYR A 544 27.07 -25.05 14.27
CA TYR A 544 26.59 -23.77 13.75
C TYR A 544 26.38 -23.74 12.24
N PHE A 545 27.12 -24.57 11.48
CA PHE A 545 26.85 -24.79 10.08
C PHE A 545 25.46 -25.42 9.88
N ALA A 546 25.16 -26.47 10.66
CA ALA A 546 23.86 -27.13 10.61
C ALA A 546 22.69 -26.18 11.00
N ILE A 547 22.89 -25.38 12.08
CA ILE A 547 21.88 -24.35 12.48
C ILE A 547 21.66 -23.35 11.37
N GLY A 548 22.72 -22.75 10.80
CA GLY A 548 22.60 -21.72 9.78
C GLY A 548 21.93 -22.23 8.50
N LEU A 549 22.30 -23.43 8.07
CA LEU A 549 21.70 -24.10 6.90
C LEU A 549 20.24 -24.45 7.12
N ALA A 550 19.93 -25.13 8.23
CA ALA A 550 18.61 -25.65 8.52
C ALA A 550 17.60 -24.51 8.78
N CYS A 551 17.96 -23.56 9.63
CA CYS A 551 17.07 -22.48 10.01
C CYS A 551 16.71 -21.58 8.83
N ASN A 552 17.67 -21.23 7.95
CA ASN A 552 17.33 -20.46 6.76
C ASN A 552 16.45 -21.25 5.79
N SER A 553 16.70 -22.56 5.61
CA SER A 553 15.87 -23.41 4.75
C SER A 553 14.42 -23.50 5.29
N ILE A 554 14.24 -23.63 6.60
CA ILE A 554 12.93 -23.58 7.26
C ILE A 554 12.26 -22.23 6.99
N GLY A 555 12.95 -21.12 7.26
CA GLY A 555 12.41 -19.77 7.09
C GLY A 555 11.99 -19.49 5.65
N GLN A 556 12.78 -19.89 4.65
CA GLN A 556 12.45 -19.70 3.23
C GLN A 556 11.22 -20.52 2.83
N THR A 557 11.12 -21.76 3.27
CA THR A 557 9.97 -22.63 2.96
C THR A 557 8.68 -22.13 3.59
N LEU A 558 8.74 -21.72 4.86
CA LEU A 558 7.58 -21.16 5.55
C LEU A 558 7.11 -19.85 4.91
N THR A 559 8.05 -18.96 4.55
CA THR A 559 7.72 -17.70 3.86
C THR A 559 7.01 -17.96 2.53
N HIS A 560 7.50 -18.91 1.74
CA HIS A 560 6.87 -19.31 0.49
C HIS A 560 5.44 -19.80 0.72
N ARG A 561 5.25 -20.74 1.66
CA ARG A 561 3.94 -21.35 1.95
C ARG A 561 2.93 -20.32 2.46
N TYR A 562 3.33 -19.49 3.43
CA TYR A 562 2.41 -18.50 4.01
C TYR A 562 2.10 -17.35 3.07
N ARG A 563 3.03 -16.90 2.22
CA ARG A 563 2.73 -15.92 1.17
C ARG A 563 1.70 -16.45 0.17
N LYS A 564 1.87 -17.70 -0.25
CA LYS A 564 0.91 -18.36 -1.13
C LYS A 564 -0.46 -18.48 -0.46
N GLU A 565 -0.52 -19.02 0.76
CA GLU A 565 -1.77 -19.17 1.50
C GLU A 565 -2.48 -17.83 1.73
N MET A 566 -1.72 -16.79 2.08
CA MET A 566 -2.31 -15.47 2.29
C MET A 566 -2.97 -14.93 1.03
N ILE A 567 -2.30 -14.97 -0.12
CA ILE A 567 -2.88 -14.46 -1.37
C ILE A 567 -4.09 -15.29 -1.80
N GLU A 568 -4.03 -16.62 -1.69
CA GLU A 568 -5.16 -17.51 -1.96
C GLU A 568 -6.39 -17.15 -1.13
N ARG A 569 -6.21 -16.94 0.18
CA ARG A 569 -7.29 -16.56 1.09
C ARG A 569 -7.79 -15.14 0.82
N ILE A 570 -6.90 -14.16 0.69
CA ILE A 570 -7.29 -12.77 0.46
C ILE A 570 -8.13 -12.66 -0.82
N ILE A 571 -7.70 -13.28 -1.92
CA ILE A 571 -8.47 -13.23 -3.18
C ILE A 571 -9.79 -14.01 -3.09
N SER A 572 -9.91 -14.99 -2.19
CA SER A 572 -11.13 -15.77 -2.00
C SER A 572 -12.19 -15.11 -1.12
N PHE A 573 -11.88 -14.01 -0.42
CA PHE A 573 -12.85 -13.29 0.38
C PHE A 573 -13.88 -12.58 -0.49
N ASP A 574 -15.08 -12.37 0.07
CA ASP A 574 -16.16 -11.65 -0.58
C ASP A 574 -15.91 -10.14 -0.64
N GLN A 575 -16.73 -9.42 -1.41
CA GLN A 575 -16.58 -7.98 -1.58
C GLN A 575 -16.75 -7.21 -0.27
N GLU A 576 -17.55 -7.71 0.66
CA GLU A 576 -17.80 -7.10 1.96
C GLU A 576 -16.51 -6.99 2.81
N PHE A 577 -15.62 -7.96 2.69
CA PHE A 577 -14.31 -7.92 3.35
C PHE A 577 -13.45 -6.74 2.85
N PHE A 578 -13.45 -6.48 1.54
CA PHE A 578 -12.65 -5.41 0.93
C PHE A 578 -13.26 -4.02 1.12
N ASP A 579 -14.55 -3.93 1.39
CA ASP A 579 -15.20 -2.65 1.65
C ASP A 579 -14.82 -2.05 3.01
N ARG A 580 -14.25 -2.85 3.92
CA ARG A 580 -13.79 -2.38 5.24
C ARG A 580 -12.56 -1.49 5.08
N PRO A 581 -12.51 -0.31 5.74
CA PRO A 581 -11.36 0.60 5.62
C PRO A 581 -10.01 -0.04 5.98
N GLU A 582 -10.00 -0.93 6.98
CA GLU A 582 -8.81 -1.64 7.44
C GLU A 582 -8.25 -2.61 6.38
N ASN A 583 -9.10 -3.07 5.46
CA ASN A 583 -8.77 -4.02 4.40
C ASN A 583 -8.56 -3.34 3.05
N SER A 584 -8.15 -2.08 3.04
CA SER A 584 -7.78 -1.38 1.80
C SER A 584 -6.68 -2.14 1.03
N SER A 585 -6.67 -2.00 -0.28
CA SER A 585 -5.69 -2.69 -1.15
C SER A 585 -4.25 -2.45 -0.71
N GLY A 586 -3.92 -1.23 -0.28
CA GLY A 586 -2.61 -0.88 0.25
C GLY A 586 -2.29 -1.59 1.57
N ALA A 587 -3.24 -1.62 2.52
CA ALA A 587 -3.07 -2.29 3.81
C ALA A 587 -2.88 -3.80 3.65
N LEU A 588 -3.69 -4.46 2.82
CA LEU A 588 -3.57 -5.90 2.56
C LEU A 588 -2.26 -6.25 1.85
N THR A 589 -1.82 -5.45 0.87
CA THR A 589 -0.54 -5.66 0.19
C THR A 589 0.64 -5.47 1.14
N ALA A 590 0.59 -4.47 2.02
CA ALA A 590 1.59 -4.26 3.05
C ALA A 590 1.64 -5.45 4.03
N LYS A 591 0.51 -5.96 4.50
CA LYS A 591 0.44 -7.16 5.36
C LYS A 591 0.94 -8.42 4.64
N LEU A 592 0.60 -8.62 3.35
CA LEU A 592 1.09 -9.74 2.54
C LEU A 592 2.62 -9.72 2.40
N SER A 593 3.22 -8.53 2.37
CA SER A 593 4.67 -8.37 2.33
C SER A 593 5.32 -8.54 3.70
N SER A 594 4.80 -7.88 4.74
CA SER A 594 5.44 -7.76 6.06
C SER A 594 5.24 -8.98 6.94
N ALA A 595 4.04 -9.58 7.00
CA ALA A 595 3.75 -10.66 7.94
C ALA A 595 4.59 -11.94 7.69
N PRO A 596 4.68 -12.49 6.47
CA PRO A 596 5.55 -13.64 6.21
C PRO A 596 7.03 -13.33 6.40
N THR A 597 7.44 -12.07 6.19
CA THR A 597 8.83 -11.64 6.40
C THR A 597 9.18 -11.61 7.89
N ALA A 598 8.28 -11.11 8.75
CA ALA A 598 8.45 -11.14 10.20
C ALA A 598 8.52 -12.58 10.74
N LEU A 599 7.71 -13.49 10.22
CA LEU A 599 7.80 -14.92 10.54
C LEU A 599 9.11 -15.53 10.07
N GLN A 600 9.56 -15.20 8.86
CA GLN A 600 10.86 -15.65 8.36
C GLN A 600 11.99 -15.21 9.26
N GLU A 601 11.98 -13.97 9.71
CA GLU A 601 13.01 -13.41 10.57
C GLU A 601 13.10 -14.17 11.90
N LEU A 602 11.98 -14.54 12.51
CA LEU A 602 11.97 -15.37 13.74
C LEU A 602 12.33 -16.81 13.47
N MET A 603 11.69 -17.46 12.50
CA MET A 603 11.81 -18.90 12.25
C MET A 603 13.10 -19.28 11.54
N SER A 604 13.88 -18.29 11.03
CA SER A 604 15.21 -18.51 10.48
C SER A 604 16.27 -18.70 11.59
N ALA A 605 17.36 -17.99 11.54
CA ALA A 605 18.48 -18.13 12.51
C ALA A 605 18.07 -17.85 13.94
N ASN A 606 17.13 -16.93 14.18
CA ASN A 606 16.77 -16.48 15.53
C ASN A 606 16.21 -17.62 16.41
N LEU A 607 15.30 -18.44 15.87
CA LEU A 607 14.73 -19.57 16.62
C LEU A 607 15.79 -20.60 17.01
N GLY A 608 16.70 -20.92 16.08
CA GLY A 608 17.81 -21.85 16.36
C GLY A 608 18.77 -21.32 17.43
N LEU A 609 19.09 -20.03 17.37
CA LEU A 609 19.94 -19.37 18.37
C LEU A 609 19.24 -19.24 19.72
N MET A 610 17.92 -18.97 19.74
CA MET A 610 17.15 -18.95 20.99
C MET A 610 17.11 -20.32 21.65
N PHE A 611 16.96 -21.40 20.88
CA PHE A 611 17.03 -22.77 21.39
C PHE A 611 18.42 -23.08 21.95
N ASN A 612 19.48 -22.69 21.23
CA ASN A 612 20.87 -22.81 21.69
C ASN A 612 21.09 -22.10 23.05
N ILE A 613 20.60 -20.87 23.20
CA ILE A 613 20.70 -20.11 24.46
C ILE A 613 19.94 -20.81 25.60
N LEU A 614 18.75 -21.35 25.32
CA LEU A 614 17.98 -22.10 26.32
C LEU A 614 18.73 -23.32 26.83
N VAL A 615 19.33 -24.10 25.90
CA VAL A 615 20.18 -25.26 26.24
C VAL A 615 21.38 -24.81 27.06
N ASN A 616 22.06 -23.73 26.64
CA ASN A 616 23.20 -23.17 27.35
C ASN A 616 22.86 -22.81 28.82
N ILE A 617 21.79 -22.05 29.03
CA ILE A 617 21.37 -21.60 30.37
C ILE A 617 21.09 -22.84 31.27
N THR A 618 20.34 -23.80 30.74
CA THR A 618 19.96 -24.99 31.48
C THR A 618 21.18 -25.84 31.84
N ALA A 619 22.04 -26.12 30.86
CA ALA A 619 23.24 -26.94 31.06
C ALA A 619 24.26 -26.25 31.96
N SER A 620 24.49 -24.93 31.79
CA SER A 620 25.39 -24.13 32.61
C SER A 620 24.93 -24.03 34.05
N SER A 621 23.63 -23.83 34.27
CA SER A 621 23.04 -23.80 35.61
C SER A 621 23.16 -25.18 36.32
N ALA A 622 22.83 -26.27 35.62
CA ALA A 622 22.95 -27.61 36.14
C ALA A 622 24.41 -27.96 36.49
N LEU A 623 25.37 -27.64 35.63
CA LEU A 623 26.77 -27.83 35.84
C LEU A 623 27.27 -27.04 37.09
N GLY A 624 26.89 -25.77 37.17
CA GLY A 624 27.30 -24.90 38.27
C GLY A 624 26.79 -25.36 39.63
N ILE A 625 25.54 -25.83 39.70
CA ILE A 625 24.94 -26.42 40.92
C ILE A 625 25.60 -27.77 41.28
N ALA A 626 25.87 -28.61 40.28
CA ALA A 626 26.51 -29.92 40.50
C ALA A 626 27.94 -29.81 41.01
N TYR A 627 28.69 -28.83 40.53
CA TYR A 627 30.09 -28.63 40.98
C TYR A 627 30.19 -27.92 42.35
N GLY A 628 29.18 -27.09 42.69
CA GLY A 628 29.19 -26.45 44.01
C GLY A 628 27.87 -25.72 44.27
N TRP A 629 26.99 -26.38 45.00
CA TRP A 629 25.63 -25.92 45.17
C TRP A 629 25.47 -24.56 45.84
N LYS A 630 26.33 -24.21 46.81
CA LYS A 630 26.24 -22.90 47.49
C LYS A 630 26.47 -21.74 46.56
N LEU A 631 27.56 -21.71 45.78
CA LEU A 631 27.87 -20.66 44.84
C LEU A 631 26.93 -20.76 43.60
N GLY A 632 26.64 -21.99 43.15
CA GLY A 632 25.78 -22.25 42.04
C GLY A 632 24.35 -21.71 42.24
N LEU A 633 23.72 -22.01 43.38
CA LEU A 633 22.40 -21.47 43.71
C LEU A 633 22.37 -19.95 43.86
N THR A 634 23.42 -19.40 44.49
CA THR A 634 23.55 -17.96 44.69
C THR A 634 23.62 -17.22 43.33
N LEU A 635 24.38 -17.75 42.38
CA LEU A 635 24.51 -17.14 41.05
C LEU A 635 23.27 -17.41 40.16
N VAL A 636 22.66 -18.57 40.24
CA VAL A 636 21.46 -18.87 39.47
C VAL A 636 20.26 -18.07 39.97
N PHE A 637 19.94 -18.15 41.28
CA PHE A 637 18.76 -17.46 41.80
C PHE A 637 19.01 -15.98 42.15
N GLY A 638 20.22 -15.59 42.56
CA GLY A 638 20.57 -14.23 42.86
C GLY A 638 21.03 -13.44 41.59
N GLY A 639 21.84 -14.08 40.73
CA GLY A 639 22.39 -13.44 39.52
C GLY A 639 21.50 -13.53 38.30
N LEU A 640 21.23 -14.75 37.83
CA LEU A 640 20.53 -15.01 36.60
C LEU A 640 19.09 -14.46 36.63
N THR A 641 18.41 -14.54 37.78
CA THR A 641 17.05 -14.00 37.96
C THR A 641 17.01 -12.48 37.77
N ILE A 642 18.04 -11.77 38.24
CA ILE A 642 18.14 -10.31 38.06
C ILE A 642 18.31 -9.97 36.59
N ILE A 643 19.14 -10.70 35.84
CA ILE A 643 19.35 -10.51 34.41
C ILE A 643 18.05 -10.76 33.63
N VAL A 644 17.34 -11.87 33.96
CA VAL A 644 16.05 -12.22 33.33
C VAL A 644 14.99 -11.14 33.60
N ALA A 645 14.87 -10.70 34.86
CA ALA A 645 13.92 -9.67 35.25
C ALA A 645 14.20 -8.32 34.54
N ALA A 646 15.47 -7.91 34.51
CA ALA A 646 15.87 -6.69 33.80
C ALA A 646 15.59 -6.76 32.28
N GLY A 647 15.89 -7.90 31.68
CA GLY A 647 15.58 -8.16 30.26
C GLY A 647 14.07 -8.17 29.97
N TYR A 648 13.27 -8.82 30.80
CA TYR A 648 11.81 -8.81 30.65
C TYR A 648 11.22 -7.40 30.76
N TYR A 649 11.66 -6.62 31.73
CA TYR A 649 11.21 -5.24 31.91
C TYR A 649 11.58 -4.36 30.71
N ARG A 650 12.78 -4.55 30.16
CA ARG A 650 13.23 -3.89 28.94
C ARG A 650 12.29 -4.18 27.77
N ILE A 651 11.96 -5.47 27.51
CA ILE A 651 11.02 -5.85 26.42
C ILE A 651 9.70 -5.09 26.55
N ARG A 652 9.15 -5.03 27.76
CA ARG A 652 7.87 -4.35 28.01
C ARG A 652 7.92 -2.86 27.70
N ILE A 653 9.04 -2.20 27.98
CA ILE A 653 9.24 -0.80 27.66
C ILE A 653 9.40 -0.59 26.16
N ASP A 654 10.25 -1.40 25.52
CA ASP A 654 10.50 -1.31 24.07
C ASP A 654 9.19 -1.51 23.27
N GLN A 655 8.35 -2.48 23.66
CA GLN A 655 7.04 -2.72 23.04
C GLN A 655 6.10 -1.52 23.15
N LYS A 656 5.98 -0.94 24.36
CA LYS A 656 5.15 0.24 24.57
C LYS A 656 5.64 1.45 23.80
N LEU A 657 6.96 1.61 23.72
CA LEU A 657 7.58 2.71 23.01
C LEU A 657 7.38 2.59 21.49
N GLU A 658 7.55 1.37 20.94
CA GLU A 658 7.37 1.09 19.52
C GLU A 658 5.90 1.36 19.11
N ALA A 659 4.93 0.81 19.85
CA ALA A 659 3.51 1.04 19.60
C ALA A 659 3.12 2.52 19.65
N ALA A 660 3.56 3.25 20.68
CA ALA A 660 3.28 4.67 20.82
C ALA A 660 3.94 5.51 19.72
N THR A 661 5.10 5.11 19.25
CA THR A 661 5.82 5.78 18.17
C THR A 661 5.13 5.55 16.83
N GLU A 662 4.72 4.33 16.53
CA GLU A 662 4.01 3.95 15.29
C GLU A 662 2.67 4.69 15.18
N GLU A 663 1.89 4.76 16.26
CA GLU A 663 0.63 5.51 16.30
C GLU A 663 0.83 7.00 16.01
N GLN A 664 1.86 7.61 16.60
CA GLN A 664 2.15 9.03 16.39
C GLN A 664 2.60 9.34 14.96
N PHE A 665 3.42 8.49 14.34
CA PHE A 665 3.87 8.69 12.96
C PHE A 665 2.78 8.42 11.92
N SER A 666 1.75 7.63 12.23
CA SER A 666 0.65 7.35 11.30
C SER A 666 -0.08 8.60 10.86
N GLY A 667 -0.31 9.56 11.76
CA GLY A 667 -0.92 10.85 11.44
C GLY A 667 -0.10 11.69 10.47
N SER A 668 1.22 11.74 10.64
CA SER A 668 2.10 12.48 9.71
C SER A 668 2.19 11.78 8.35
N ALA A 669 2.19 10.45 8.30
CA ALA A 669 2.14 9.69 7.07
C ALA A 669 0.84 9.92 6.29
N GLY A 670 -0.31 10.06 6.98
CA GLY A 670 -1.59 10.42 6.38
C GLY A 670 -1.52 11.77 5.65
N LEU A 671 -1.01 12.81 6.31
CA LEU A 671 -0.83 14.13 5.69
C LEU A 671 0.09 14.10 4.47
N ALA A 672 1.20 13.38 4.55
CA ALA A 672 2.13 13.23 3.42
C ALA A 672 1.47 12.49 2.25
N THR A 673 0.75 11.41 2.50
CA THR A 673 0.04 10.62 1.49
C THR A 673 -1.04 11.46 0.81
N GLU A 674 -1.81 12.22 1.56
CA GLU A 674 -2.83 13.12 1.03
C GLU A 674 -2.21 14.19 0.12
N ALA A 675 -1.12 14.82 0.56
CA ALA A 675 -0.42 15.84 -0.22
C ALA A 675 0.15 15.29 -1.54
N VAL A 676 0.81 14.12 -1.50
CA VAL A 676 1.39 13.48 -2.69
C VAL A 676 0.31 13.00 -3.66
N THR A 677 -0.76 12.39 -3.15
CA THR A 677 -1.87 11.93 -3.99
C THR A 677 -2.58 13.09 -4.67
N SER A 678 -2.68 14.24 -3.98
CA SER A 678 -3.34 15.46 -4.48
C SER A 678 -2.34 16.51 -4.97
N ILE A 679 -1.15 16.10 -5.45
CA ILE A 679 -0.03 17.02 -5.76
C ILE A 679 -0.41 18.10 -6.78
N ARG A 680 -1.24 17.80 -7.77
CA ARG A 680 -1.75 18.79 -8.74
C ARG A 680 -2.57 19.87 -8.05
N THR A 681 -3.44 19.47 -7.10
CA THR A 681 -4.24 20.43 -6.31
C THR A 681 -3.37 21.25 -5.37
N VAL A 682 -2.36 20.65 -4.74
CA VAL A 682 -1.36 21.37 -3.93
C VAL A 682 -0.64 22.42 -4.77
N SER A 683 -0.20 22.03 -5.96
CA SER A 683 0.56 22.88 -6.89
C SER A 683 -0.27 24.05 -7.42
N MET A 684 -1.49 23.81 -7.91
CA MET A 684 -2.35 24.88 -8.45
C MET A 684 -2.82 25.88 -7.39
N LEU A 685 -2.91 25.45 -6.11
CA LEU A 685 -3.29 26.31 -4.99
C LEU A 685 -2.08 26.93 -4.27
N THR A 686 -0.87 26.67 -4.72
CA THR A 686 0.38 27.16 -4.11
C THR A 686 0.49 26.82 -2.61
N LEU A 687 0.13 25.57 -2.24
CA LEU A 687 0.08 25.11 -0.85
C LEU A 687 1.38 24.44 -0.39
N GLU A 688 2.39 24.31 -1.23
CA GLU A 688 3.62 23.56 -0.96
C GLU A 688 4.26 24.01 0.36
N THR A 689 4.46 25.31 0.53
CA THR A 689 5.08 25.87 1.76
C THR A 689 4.19 25.69 3.00
N THR A 690 2.87 25.76 2.84
CA THR A 690 1.91 25.60 3.94
C THR A 690 1.88 24.17 4.44
N ILE A 691 1.80 23.19 3.53
CA ILE A 691 1.82 21.76 3.85
C ILE A 691 3.17 21.34 4.43
N MET A 692 4.28 21.82 3.86
CA MET A 692 5.62 21.54 4.39
C MET A 692 5.79 22.07 5.82
N ARG A 693 5.28 23.27 6.10
CA ARG A 693 5.31 23.81 7.46
C ARG A 693 4.46 22.96 8.42
N GLN A 694 3.23 22.66 8.05
CA GLN A 694 2.33 21.82 8.85
C GLN A 694 2.94 20.44 9.13
N TYR A 695 3.55 19.83 8.11
CA TYR A 695 4.25 18.55 8.24
C TYR A 695 5.45 18.65 9.17
N SER A 696 6.28 19.70 9.02
CA SER A 696 7.44 19.95 9.88
C SER A 696 7.05 20.18 11.34
N ASP A 697 6.00 20.98 11.59
CA ASP A 697 5.50 21.25 12.94
C ASP A 697 4.98 19.96 13.60
N THR A 698 4.24 19.14 12.84
CA THR A 698 3.77 17.83 13.29
C THR A 698 4.94 16.91 13.65
N LEU A 699 5.94 16.82 12.78
CA LEU A 699 7.16 16.02 13.04
C LEU A 699 7.95 16.52 14.23
N GLN A 700 8.11 17.83 14.42
CA GLN A 700 8.79 18.38 15.59
C GLN A 700 8.06 18.07 16.89
N ALA A 701 6.73 18.16 16.90
CA ALA A 701 5.92 17.79 18.05
C ALA A 701 6.07 16.30 18.40
N ILE A 702 6.04 15.41 17.39
CA ILE A 702 6.26 13.98 17.54
C ILE A 702 7.68 13.73 18.07
N THR A 703 8.70 14.32 17.43
CA THR A 703 10.10 14.12 17.78
C THR A 703 10.38 14.50 19.23
N ARG A 704 9.84 15.62 19.72
CA ARG A 704 10.00 16.04 21.11
C ARG A 704 9.42 15.00 22.10
N LYS A 705 8.23 14.44 21.79
CA LYS A 705 7.61 13.39 22.61
C LYS A 705 8.42 12.10 22.58
N VAL A 706 8.83 11.68 21.39
CA VAL A 706 9.58 10.44 21.18
C VAL A 706 10.94 10.53 21.88
N VAL A 707 11.70 11.60 21.71
CA VAL A 707 13.02 11.81 22.38
C VAL A 707 12.87 11.74 23.89
N LYS A 708 11.83 12.37 24.46
CA LYS A 708 11.57 12.31 25.91
C LYS A 708 11.27 10.88 26.37
N SER A 709 10.45 10.14 25.61
CA SER A 709 10.13 8.74 25.92
C SER A 709 11.37 7.85 25.82
N PHE A 710 12.21 8.03 24.80
CA PHE A 710 13.48 7.32 24.66
C PHE A 710 14.44 7.61 25.81
N ALA A 711 14.55 8.86 26.25
CA ALA A 711 15.39 9.22 27.39
C ALA A 711 15.01 8.44 28.65
N PHE A 712 13.72 8.26 28.92
CA PHE A 712 13.26 7.42 30.04
C PHE A 712 13.53 5.93 29.82
N ALA A 713 13.43 5.42 28.59
CA ALA A 713 13.70 4.02 28.26
C ALA A 713 15.20 3.67 28.36
N LEU A 714 16.10 4.63 28.23
CA LEU A 714 17.55 4.42 28.38
C LEU A 714 17.96 4.01 29.82
N ILE A 715 17.21 4.44 30.85
CA ILE A 715 17.52 4.11 32.24
C ILE A 715 17.41 2.59 32.50
N PRO A 716 16.30 1.90 32.23
CA PRO A 716 16.21 0.45 32.37
C PRO A 716 17.19 -0.28 31.44
N TYR A 717 17.44 0.26 30.26
CA TYR A 717 18.44 -0.29 29.34
C TYR A 717 19.83 -0.30 29.98
N ALA A 718 20.29 0.84 30.51
CA ALA A 718 21.58 0.95 31.20
C ALA A 718 21.64 0.02 32.41
N LEU A 719 20.56 -0.08 33.19
CA LEU A 719 20.48 -0.96 34.35
C LEU A 719 20.61 -2.43 33.93
N SER A 720 19.92 -2.84 32.83
CA SER A 720 20.03 -4.21 32.33
C SER A 720 21.44 -4.57 31.85
N GLN A 721 22.15 -3.63 31.22
CA GLN A 721 23.52 -3.84 30.77
C GLN A 721 24.51 -3.84 31.94
N SER A 722 24.19 -3.16 33.03
CA SER A 722 25.03 -3.15 34.25
C SER A 722 24.83 -4.40 35.12
N ALA A 723 23.72 -5.12 34.94
CA ALA A 723 23.40 -6.30 35.74
C ALA A 723 24.45 -7.39 35.62
N ASP A 724 25.05 -7.59 34.44
CA ASP A 724 26.11 -8.58 34.21
C ASP A 724 27.33 -8.33 35.11
N PHE A 725 27.76 -7.08 35.22
CA PHE A 725 28.88 -6.72 36.06
C PHE A 725 28.57 -6.88 37.54
N LEU A 726 27.33 -6.64 37.97
CA LEU A 726 26.92 -6.86 39.36
C LEU A 726 26.92 -8.36 39.69
N VAL A 727 26.47 -9.20 38.72
CA VAL A 727 26.53 -10.67 38.89
C VAL A 727 27.99 -11.16 38.95
N MET A 728 28.86 -10.61 38.10
CA MET A 728 30.31 -10.89 38.20
C MET A 728 30.88 -10.50 39.55
N ALA A 729 30.59 -9.31 40.05
CA ALA A 729 31.03 -8.85 41.35
C ALA A 729 30.53 -9.77 42.50
N LEU A 730 29.25 -10.17 42.46
CA LEU A 730 28.67 -11.11 43.41
C LEU A 730 29.40 -12.46 43.37
N GLY A 731 29.66 -12.96 42.15
CA GLY A 731 30.39 -14.22 41.97
C GLY A 731 31.80 -14.20 42.54
N PHE A 732 32.54 -13.15 42.27
CA PHE A 732 33.90 -12.99 42.84
C PHE A 732 33.87 -12.78 44.35
N TRP A 733 32.97 -11.93 44.85
CA TRP A 733 32.88 -11.67 46.30
C TRP A 733 32.50 -12.92 47.08
N TYR A 734 31.49 -13.65 46.72
CA TYR A 734 31.06 -14.83 47.44
C TYR A 734 31.97 -16.03 47.18
N GLY A 735 32.44 -16.17 45.92
CA GLY A 735 33.36 -17.25 45.56
C GLY A 735 34.72 -17.15 46.28
N SER A 736 35.31 -15.93 46.41
CA SER A 736 36.54 -15.74 47.16
C SER A 736 36.41 -16.10 48.65
N ARG A 737 35.24 -15.79 49.26
CA ARG A 737 34.97 -16.19 50.66
C ARG A 737 34.89 -17.71 50.82
N LEU A 738 34.28 -18.42 49.86
CA LEU A 738 34.20 -19.89 49.89
C LEU A 738 35.57 -20.55 49.65
N ILE A 739 36.45 -19.94 48.88
CA ILE A 739 37.83 -20.41 48.71
C ILE A 739 38.63 -20.15 50.01
N ALA A 740 38.53 -18.92 50.58
CA ALA A 740 39.20 -18.57 51.80
C ALA A 740 38.78 -19.43 53.04
N SER A 741 37.54 -19.87 53.09
CA SER A 741 37.03 -20.81 54.10
C SER A 741 37.48 -22.23 53.85
N GLY A 742 38.14 -22.56 52.75
CA GLY A 742 38.59 -23.89 52.37
C GLY A 742 37.47 -24.84 51.90
N GLU A 743 36.25 -24.31 51.73
CA GLU A 743 35.13 -25.14 51.31
C GLU A 743 35.18 -25.44 49.77
N TYR A 744 35.76 -24.57 48.97
CA TYR A 744 35.89 -24.74 47.53
C TYR A 744 37.35 -24.59 47.07
N ASN A 745 37.71 -25.43 46.10
CA ASN A 745 38.97 -25.31 45.40
C ASN A 745 38.85 -24.23 44.26
N THR A 746 39.98 -23.61 43.91
CA THR A 746 40.09 -22.66 42.84
C THR A 746 39.47 -23.20 41.51
N SER A 747 39.72 -24.48 41.22
CA SER A 747 39.19 -25.15 40.03
C SER A 747 37.66 -25.21 40.04
N GLN A 748 37.04 -25.58 41.17
CA GLN A 748 35.61 -25.58 41.34
C GLN A 748 35.01 -24.19 41.15
N PHE A 749 35.62 -23.19 41.73
CA PHE A 749 35.21 -21.79 41.60
C PHE A 749 35.15 -21.37 40.12
N PHE A 750 36.23 -21.62 39.36
CA PHE A 750 36.25 -21.23 37.96
C PHE A 750 35.23 -21.98 37.10
N VAL A 751 34.97 -23.29 37.37
CA VAL A 751 33.89 -24.01 36.63
C VAL A 751 32.58 -23.32 36.86
N ILE A 752 32.19 -23.06 38.11
CA ILE A 752 30.90 -22.48 38.46
C ILE A 752 30.76 -21.08 37.92
N PHE A 753 31.82 -20.27 38.14
CA PHE A 753 31.84 -18.85 37.73
C PHE A 753 31.73 -18.71 36.21
N ILE A 754 32.55 -19.43 35.43
CA ILE A 754 32.53 -19.36 33.98
C ILE A 754 31.21 -19.93 33.42
N ALA A 755 30.77 -21.07 33.91
CA ALA A 755 29.52 -21.66 33.43
C ALA A 755 28.33 -20.73 33.63
N ILE A 756 28.14 -20.15 34.81
CA ILE A 756 26.95 -19.37 35.15
C ILE A 756 27.07 -17.93 34.63
N VAL A 757 28.20 -17.26 34.81
CA VAL A 757 28.37 -15.86 34.46
C VAL A 757 28.47 -15.71 32.93
N PHE A 758 29.34 -16.47 32.26
CA PHE A 758 29.45 -16.38 30.79
C PHE A 758 28.26 -17.06 30.10
N GLY A 759 27.68 -18.13 30.69
CA GLY A 759 26.42 -18.69 30.23
C GLY A 759 25.26 -17.72 30.37
N GLY A 760 25.28 -16.88 31.41
CA GLY A 760 24.30 -15.81 31.66
C GLY A 760 24.33 -14.68 30.63
N GLN A 761 25.48 -14.41 30.01
CA GLN A 761 25.55 -13.46 28.89
C GLN A 761 24.69 -13.90 27.71
N GLY A 762 24.46 -15.20 27.52
CA GLY A 762 23.51 -15.72 26.56
C GLY A 762 22.07 -15.23 26.79
N VAL A 763 21.69 -15.00 28.07
CA VAL A 763 20.36 -14.45 28.41
C VAL A 763 20.20 -13.02 27.87
N ALA A 764 21.21 -12.19 28.01
CA ALA A 764 21.20 -10.82 27.47
C ALA A 764 21.04 -10.84 25.94
N GLN A 765 21.71 -11.78 25.25
CA GLN A 765 21.55 -12.00 23.81
C GLN A 765 20.14 -12.45 23.42
N PHE A 766 19.50 -13.30 24.22
CA PHE A 766 18.09 -13.71 23.96
C PHE A 766 17.17 -12.51 23.88
N PHE A 767 17.35 -11.54 24.76
CA PHE A 767 16.54 -10.33 24.77
C PHE A 767 16.80 -9.38 23.57
N MET A 768 17.89 -9.54 22.83
CA MET A 768 18.11 -8.81 21.57
C MET A 768 17.10 -9.20 20.47
N TYR A 769 16.49 -10.39 20.56
CA TYR A 769 15.51 -10.87 19.59
C TYR A 769 14.07 -10.46 19.94
N SER A 770 13.88 -9.67 21.01
CA SER A 770 12.54 -9.32 21.52
C SER A 770 11.63 -8.65 20.48
N THR A 771 12.18 -7.73 19.68
CA THR A 771 11.45 -7.02 18.63
C THR A 771 10.99 -7.98 17.52
N SER A 772 11.86 -8.88 17.08
CA SER A 772 11.53 -9.92 16.10
C SER A 772 10.46 -10.89 16.63
N ILE A 773 10.50 -11.19 17.94
CA ILE A 773 9.50 -12.03 18.63
C ILE A 773 8.12 -11.38 18.56
N THR A 774 8.01 -10.09 18.91
CA THR A 774 6.74 -9.37 18.93
C THR A 774 6.14 -9.23 17.53
N LYS A 775 6.97 -8.86 16.56
CA LYS A 775 6.54 -8.76 15.15
C LYS A 775 6.04 -10.09 14.60
N ALA A 776 6.74 -11.17 14.92
CA ALA A 776 6.36 -12.51 14.48
C ALA A 776 5.09 -13.02 15.16
N GLU A 777 4.88 -12.70 16.45
CA GLU A 777 3.63 -13.04 17.17
C GLU A 777 2.43 -12.35 16.53
N GLY A 778 2.54 -11.06 16.25
CA GLY A 778 1.50 -10.31 15.53
C GLY A 778 1.25 -10.87 14.12
N ALA A 779 2.31 -11.17 13.37
CA ALA A 779 2.22 -11.75 12.04
C ALA A 779 1.57 -13.16 12.05
N ALA A 780 1.96 -14.02 12.98
CA ALA A 780 1.39 -15.35 13.13
C ALA A 780 -0.10 -15.29 13.49
N ASN A 781 -0.46 -14.46 14.47
CA ASN A 781 -1.85 -14.23 14.85
C ASN A 781 -2.69 -13.71 13.67
N TYR A 782 -2.15 -12.80 12.86
CA TYR A 782 -2.82 -12.30 11.66
C TYR A 782 -3.05 -13.39 10.61
N ILE A 783 -2.05 -14.25 10.32
CA ILE A 783 -2.20 -15.35 9.37
C ILE A 783 -3.22 -16.37 9.88
N LEU A 784 -3.17 -16.71 11.16
CA LEU A 784 -4.12 -17.62 11.78
C LEU A 784 -5.54 -17.02 11.83
N TRP A 785 -5.66 -15.71 12.06
CA TRP A 785 -6.93 -15.00 11.99
C TRP A 785 -7.54 -15.05 10.59
N LEU A 786 -6.74 -14.82 9.52
CA LEU A 786 -7.23 -14.97 8.14
C LEU A 786 -7.86 -16.34 7.86
N ARG A 787 -7.43 -17.38 8.56
CA ARG A 787 -8.01 -18.73 8.45
C ARG A 787 -9.38 -18.85 9.12
N THR A 788 -9.64 -18.05 10.13
CA THR A 788 -10.92 -18.07 10.85
C THR A 788 -11.99 -17.24 10.17
N VAL A 789 -11.59 -16.25 9.36
CA VAL A 789 -12.50 -15.42 8.59
C VAL A 789 -13.21 -16.27 7.53
N LYS A 790 -14.53 -16.36 7.64
CA LYS A 790 -15.36 -17.09 6.67
C LYS A 790 -16.11 -16.06 5.83
N PRO A 791 -15.89 -16.00 4.51
CA PRO A 791 -16.67 -15.14 3.64
C PRO A 791 -18.14 -15.57 3.65
N SER A 792 -19.06 -14.61 3.54
CA SER A 792 -20.50 -14.87 3.45
C SER A 792 -20.85 -15.55 2.14
N ILE A 793 -20.19 -15.13 1.04
CA ILE A 793 -20.36 -15.69 -0.29
C ILE A 793 -19.16 -16.58 -0.59
N ARG A 794 -19.34 -17.88 -0.48
CA ARG A 794 -18.30 -18.89 -0.74
C ARG A 794 -18.88 -20.15 -1.37
N GLU A 795 -18.02 -20.98 -1.93
CA GLU A 795 -18.41 -22.34 -2.22
C GLU A 795 -18.59 -23.13 -0.94
N SER A 796 -19.70 -23.83 -0.82
CA SER A 796 -20.02 -24.73 0.27
C SER A 796 -20.38 -26.10 -0.29
N ASP A 797 -20.38 -27.11 0.53
CA ASP A 797 -20.78 -28.46 0.12
C ASP A 797 -22.21 -28.50 -0.44
N GLU A 798 -23.07 -27.57 0.01
CA GLU A 798 -24.45 -27.42 -0.46
C GLU A 798 -24.57 -26.77 -1.82
N THR A 799 -23.66 -25.85 -2.16
CA THR A 799 -23.65 -25.08 -3.41
C THR A 799 -22.73 -25.68 -4.48
N ASN A 800 -21.82 -26.55 -4.08
CA ASN A 800 -20.82 -27.12 -4.96
C ASN A 800 -21.47 -27.91 -6.11
N GLY A 801 -21.06 -27.63 -7.34
CA GLY A 801 -21.58 -28.28 -8.54
C GLY A 801 -22.97 -27.77 -9.01
N LYS A 802 -23.65 -26.91 -8.23
CA LYS A 802 -24.94 -26.33 -8.64
C LYS A 802 -24.69 -25.05 -9.46
N GLY A 803 -24.86 -25.13 -10.75
CA GLY A 803 -24.80 -24.00 -11.66
C GLY A 803 -26.12 -23.74 -12.36
N PRO A 804 -26.22 -22.64 -13.13
CA PRO A 804 -27.41 -22.37 -13.99
C PRO A 804 -27.66 -23.52 -14.96
N SER A 805 -28.89 -23.97 -15.03
CA SER A 805 -29.30 -25.12 -15.85
C SER A 805 -29.75 -24.74 -17.28
N SER A 806 -30.14 -23.52 -17.52
CA SER A 806 -30.68 -23.04 -18.81
C SER A 806 -30.49 -21.54 -19.01
N ASP A 807 -30.95 -21.01 -20.14
CA ASP A 807 -31.04 -19.58 -20.47
C ASP A 807 -32.24 -18.94 -19.77
N GLY A 808 -32.15 -18.84 -18.46
CA GLY A 808 -33.32 -18.61 -17.65
C GLY A 808 -33.77 -17.15 -17.52
N THR A 809 -35.02 -17.04 -17.09
CA THR A 809 -35.60 -15.77 -16.67
C THR A 809 -35.02 -15.34 -15.35
N ILE A 810 -34.53 -14.08 -15.30
CA ILE A 810 -34.08 -13.47 -14.04
C ILE A 810 -35.28 -12.79 -13.37
N VAL A 811 -35.55 -13.16 -12.11
CA VAL A 811 -36.60 -12.54 -11.30
C VAL A 811 -36.03 -11.99 -10.01
N MET A 812 -36.31 -10.75 -9.71
CA MET A 812 -36.08 -10.14 -8.40
C MET A 812 -37.43 -9.93 -7.72
N GLU A 813 -37.58 -10.38 -6.47
CA GLU A 813 -38.80 -10.29 -5.68
C GLU A 813 -38.53 -9.55 -4.39
N ASP A 814 -39.12 -8.37 -4.24
CA ASP A 814 -39.08 -7.53 -3.05
C ASP A 814 -37.65 -7.36 -2.46
N VAL A 815 -36.69 -7.09 -3.33
CA VAL A 815 -35.29 -7.04 -2.98
C VAL A 815 -34.96 -5.73 -2.25
N GLU A 816 -34.55 -5.89 -0.97
CA GLU A 816 -34.02 -4.80 -0.18
C GLU A 816 -32.52 -4.96 0.03
N PHE A 817 -31.78 -3.83 -0.04
CA PHE A 817 -30.34 -3.84 0.18
C PHE A 817 -29.82 -2.57 0.82
N ARG A 818 -28.82 -2.71 1.69
CA ARG A 818 -27.97 -1.63 2.25
C ARG A 818 -26.52 -2.12 2.36
N TYR A 819 -25.58 -1.24 2.18
CA TYR A 819 -24.19 -1.51 2.48
C TYR A 819 -23.96 -1.47 4.00
N LYS A 820 -23.31 -2.48 4.58
CA LYS A 820 -23.07 -2.54 6.04
C LYS A 820 -22.31 -1.34 6.60
N GLN A 821 -21.45 -0.72 5.81
CA GLN A 821 -20.70 0.48 6.21
C GLN A 821 -21.56 1.75 6.25
N ARG A 822 -22.72 1.76 5.58
CA ARG A 822 -23.66 2.90 5.54
C ARG A 822 -24.96 2.52 6.23
N ASN A 823 -24.89 2.21 7.53
CA ASN A 823 -26.02 1.69 8.31
C ASN A 823 -27.29 2.56 8.26
N ALA A 824 -27.21 3.83 7.85
CA ALA A 824 -28.32 4.77 7.94
C ALA A 824 -29.25 4.78 6.71
N SER A 825 -28.86 4.28 5.53
CA SER A 825 -29.69 4.40 4.32
C SER A 825 -29.81 3.09 3.54
N ARG A 826 -31.07 2.63 3.37
CA ARG A 826 -31.38 1.54 2.41
C ARG A 826 -31.22 2.09 1.01
N VAL A 827 -30.40 1.41 0.20
CA VAL A 827 -30.14 1.75 -1.20
C VAL A 827 -31.27 1.20 -2.09
N LEU A 828 -31.64 -0.06 -1.87
CA LEU A 828 -32.79 -0.69 -2.55
C LEU A 828 -33.89 -0.92 -1.50
N ARG A 829 -35.13 -0.63 -1.90
CA ARG A 829 -36.29 -0.58 -0.99
C ARG A 829 -37.46 -1.41 -1.55
N GLY A 830 -37.25 -2.72 -1.77
CA GLY A 830 -38.28 -3.61 -2.27
C GLY A 830 -38.43 -3.55 -3.81
N ILE A 831 -37.32 -3.80 -4.53
CA ILE A 831 -37.37 -3.85 -6.00
C ILE A 831 -37.85 -5.21 -6.45
N SER A 832 -38.90 -5.21 -7.31
CA SER A 832 -39.40 -6.39 -7.98
C SER A 832 -39.38 -6.18 -9.49
N MET A 833 -38.79 -7.14 -10.22
CA MET A 833 -38.68 -7.10 -11.68
C MET A 833 -38.45 -8.50 -12.28
N LYS A 834 -38.80 -8.62 -13.57
CA LYS A 834 -38.58 -9.84 -14.34
C LYS A 834 -37.93 -9.52 -15.68
N ILE A 835 -36.83 -10.19 -15.99
CA ILE A 835 -36.07 -10.03 -17.23
C ILE A 835 -36.11 -11.37 -17.97
N GLN A 836 -36.62 -11.36 -19.21
CA GLN A 836 -36.72 -12.56 -20.04
C GLN A 836 -35.42 -12.86 -20.80
N PRO A 837 -35.12 -14.11 -21.12
CA PRO A 837 -33.94 -14.47 -21.89
C PRO A 837 -33.94 -13.76 -23.26
N GLY A 838 -32.75 -13.36 -23.72
CA GLY A 838 -32.55 -12.70 -25.00
C GLY A 838 -33.08 -11.26 -25.10
N THR A 839 -33.51 -10.65 -23.98
CA THR A 839 -33.99 -9.27 -23.97
C THR A 839 -32.87 -8.30 -23.58
N PHE A 840 -32.99 -7.07 -24.11
CA PHE A 840 -32.15 -5.93 -23.66
C PHE A 840 -32.95 -5.14 -22.62
N ALA A 841 -32.42 -5.10 -21.37
CA ALA A 841 -33.01 -4.35 -20.26
C ALA A 841 -32.08 -3.19 -19.85
N ALA A 842 -32.62 -1.96 -19.84
CA ALA A 842 -31.86 -0.78 -19.43
C ALA A 842 -32.35 -0.24 -18.09
N PHE A 843 -31.43 0.00 -17.16
CA PHE A 843 -31.67 0.69 -15.90
C PHE A 843 -31.33 2.17 -16.07
N VAL A 844 -32.36 3.02 -15.99
CA VAL A 844 -32.23 4.48 -16.13
C VAL A 844 -32.67 5.15 -14.81
N GLY A 845 -32.04 6.22 -14.44
CA GLY A 845 -32.39 7.00 -13.24
C GLY A 845 -31.23 7.88 -12.74
N PRO A 846 -31.48 8.77 -11.78
CA PRO A 846 -30.47 9.69 -11.27
C PRO A 846 -29.28 8.97 -10.62
N SER A 847 -28.15 9.65 -10.51
CA SER A 847 -26.98 9.11 -9.84
C SER A 847 -27.30 8.79 -8.37
N GLY A 848 -26.85 7.63 -7.90
CA GLY A 848 -27.08 7.19 -6.50
C GLY A 848 -28.42 6.49 -6.24
N CYS A 849 -29.29 6.30 -7.22
CA CYS A 849 -30.58 5.59 -7.04
C CYS A 849 -30.43 4.05 -6.92
N GLY A 850 -29.22 3.50 -7.00
CA GLY A 850 -28.96 2.07 -6.79
C GLY A 850 -28.77 1.22 -8.06
N LYS A 851 -28.62 1.80 -9.26
CA LYS A 851 -28.44 1.06 -10.52
C LYS A 851 -27.25 0.08 -10.48
N SER A 852 -26.05 0.57 -10.17
CA SER A 852 -24.84 -0.29 -10.05
C SER A 852 -24.93 -1.26 -8.87
N THR A 853 -25.77 -0.96 -7.87
CA THR A 853 -26.04 -1.89 -6.76
C THR A 853 -26.83 -3.10 -7.27
N VAL A 854 -27.80 -2.92 -8.18
CA VAL A 854 -28.53 -4.03 -8.82
C VAL A 854 -27.56 -4.93 -9.59
N VAL A 855 -26.64 -4.34 -10.38
CA VAL A 855 -25.60 -5.11 -11.09
C VAL A 855 -24.73 -5.89 -10.11
N SER A 856 -24.36 -5.28 -8.98
CA SER A 856 -23.55 -5.94 -7.95
C SER A 856 -24.26 -7.11 -7.27
N LEU A 857 -25.56 -7.02 -7.07
CA LEU A 857 -26.40 -8.12 -6.56
C LEU A 857 -26.60 -9.22 -7.61
N LEU A 858 -26.81 -8.86 -8.88
CA LEU A 858 -26.90 -9.83 -9.99
C LEU A 858 -25.58 -10.60 -10.17
N LEU A 859 -24.41 -9.97 -9.96
CA LEU A 859 -23.10 -10.64 -9.94
C LEU A 859 -22.86 -11.45 -8.65
N ARG A 860 -23.80 -11.35 -7.71
CA ARG A 860 -23.66 -11.92 -6.37
C ARG A 860 -22.33 -11.50 -5.71
N PHE A 861 -22.01 -10.20 -5.77
CA PHE A 861 -20.97 -9.60 -4.93
C PHE A 861 -21.45 -9.41 -3.51
N TYR A 862 -22.76 -9.24 -3.37
CA TYR A 862 -23.49 -9.14 -2.10
C TYR A 862 -24.76 -9.96 -2.20
N ASP A 863 -25.26 -10.45 -1.07
CA ASP A 863 -26.59 -11.05 -0.97
C ASP A 863 -27.60 -10.00 -0.46
N PRO A 864 -28.88 -10.03 -0.87
CA PRO A 864 -29.91 -9.11 -0.41
C PRO A 864 -30.19 -9.29 1.09
N ILE A 865 -30.70 -8.23 1.76
CA ILE A 865 -31.08 -8.29 3.18
C ILE A 865 -32.44 -8.97 3.33
N SER A 866 -33.36 -8.66 2.43
CA SER A 866 -34.67 -9.31 2.30
C SER A 866 -35.05 -9.43 0.82
N GLY A 867 -36.01 -10.27 0.50
CA GLY A 867 -36.36 -10.64 -0.86
C GLY A 867 -35.41 -11.72 -1.39
N ARG A 868 -35.60 -12.07 -2.64
CA ARG A 868 -34.79 -13.08 -3.33
C ARG A 868 -34.53 -12.72 -4.80
N ILE A 869 -33.43 -13.26 -5.32
CA ILE A 869 -33.09 -13.14 -6.75
C ILE A 869 -33.01 -14.57 -7.28
N THR A 870 -33.78 -14.87 -8.31
CA THR A 870 -33.83 -16.20 -8.92
C THR A 870 -33.43 -16.15 -10.39
N LEU A 871 -32.81 -17.22 -10.85
CA LEU A 871 -32.56 -17.53 -12.24
C LEU A 871 -33.26 -18.85 -12.56
N ASP A 872 -34.27 -18.83 -13.43
CA ASP A 872 -35.14 -19.97 -13.72
C ASP A 872 -35.75 -20.60 -12.44
N ASP A 873 -36.36 -19.79 -11.60
CA ASP A 873 -36.93 -20.15 -10.30
C ASP A 873 -35.94 -20.74 -9.26
N GLN A 874 -34.66 -20.81 -9.60
CA GLN A 874 -33.61 -21.21 -8.67
C GLN A 874 -32.99 -19.99 -8.01
N ASP A 875 -32.95 -19.98 -6.69
CA ASP A 875 -32.31 -18.89 -5.96
C ASP A 875 -30.79 -18.87 -6.21
N ILE A 876 -30.28 -17.74 -6.65
CA ILE A 876 -28.82 -17.56 -6.92
C ILE A 876 -27.97 -17.73 -5.66
N SER A 877 -28.54 -17.53 -4.47
CA SER A 877 -27.84 -17.75 -3.20
C SER A 877 -27.46 -19.20 -2.94
N LEU A 878 -28.18 -20.14 -3.57
CA LEU A 878 -27.99 -21.60 -3.47
C LEU A 878 -27.09 -22.17 -4.58
N MET A 879 -26.62 -21.33 -5.51
CA MET A 879 -25.72 -21.74 -6.60
C MET A 879 -24.25 -21.56 -6.21
N SER A 880 -23.35 -22.30 -6.86
CA SER A 880 -21.91 -22.05 -6.79
C SER A 880 -21.58 -20.68 -7.37
N PRO A 881 -20.94 -19.77 -6.60
CA PRO A 881 -20.60 -18.46 -7.13
C PRO A 881 -19.70 -18.49 -8.37
N GLN A 882 -18.85 -19.52 -8.48
CA GLN A 882 -17.96 -19.68 -9.63
C GLN A 882 -18.74 -20.09 -10.88
N LEU A 883 -19.58 -21.12 -10.78
CA LEU A 883 -20.39 -21.59 -11.91
C LEU A 883 -21.42 -20.54 -12.34
N TYR A 884 -22.04 -19.85 -11.38
CA TYR A 884 -22.95 -18.76 -11.65
C TYR A 884 -22.30 -17.61 -12.41
N ARG A 885 -21.11 -17.17 -11.99
CA ARG A 885 -20.37 -16.08 -12.64
C ARG A 885 -19.77 -16.48 -14.00
N ARG A 886 -19.65 -17.78 -14.32
CA ARG A 886 -19.30 -18.22 -15.68
C ARG A 886 -20.42 -17.93 -16.68
N TYR A 887 -21.65 -17.97 -16.24
CA TYR A 887 -22.82 -17.69 -17.04
C TYR A 887 -22.87 -16.25 -17.55
N MET A 888 -22.19 -15.32 -16.89
CA MET A 888 -22.25 -13.88 -17.15
C MET A 888 -20.88 -13.25 -17.34
N SER A 889 -20.87 -12.06 -17.95
CA SER A 889 -19.71 -11.20 -18.04
C SER A 889 -20.07 -9.75 -17.73
N LEU A 890 -19.13 -9.03 -17.13
CA LEU A 890 -19.27 -7.64 -16.74
C LEU A 890 -18.36 -6.74 -17.57
N VAL A 891 -18.91 -5.66 -18.11
CA VAL A 891 -18.15 -4.53 -18.65
C VAL A 891 -18.36 -3.34 -17.71
N GLN A 892 -17.29 -2.91 -17.04
CA GLN A 892 -17.30 -1.84 -16.05
C GLN A 892 -17.11 -0.48 -16.70
N GLN A 893 -17.46 0.58 -16.00
CA GLN A 893 -17.31 1.98 -16.41
C GLN A 893 -15.85 2.32 -16.74
N GLU A 894 -14.92 1.95 -15.83
CA GLU A 894 -13.47 2.07 -16.02
C GLU A 894 -12.82 0.68 -15.83
N PRO A 895 -12.71 -0.10 -16.90
CA PRO A 895 -12.18 -1.45 -16.78
C PRO A 895 -10.67 -1.42 -16.55
N PRO A 896 -10.19 -2.00 -15.45
CA PRO A 896 -8.77 -2.14 -15.22
C PRO A 896 -8.19 -3.23 -16.14
N LEU A 897 -7.02 -2.94 -16.71
CA LEU A 897 -6.19 -3.96 -17.34
C LEU A 897 -5.08 -4.37 -16.38
N TYR A 898 -4.83 -5.66 -16.28
CA TYR A 898 -3.78 -6.21 -15.43
C TYR A 898 -2.40 -6.07 -16.08
N LEU A 899 -1.39 -6.08 -15.23
CA LEU A 899 0.00 -6.15 -15.66
C LEU A 899 0.19 -7.44 -16.47
N GLY A 900 0.54 -7.30 -17.75
CA GLY A 900 0.66 -8.38 -18.71
C GLY A 900 0.39 -7.90 -20.12
N SER A 901 0.33 -8.81 -21.08
CA SER A 901 0.04 -8.50 -22.49
C SER A 901 -1.47 -8.27 -22.73
N VAL A 902 -1.80 -7.70 -23.88
CA VAL A 902 -3.19 -7.56 -24.34
C VAL A 902 -3.85 -8.95 -24.42
N ARG A 903 -3.15 -9.98 -24.94
CA ARG A 903 -3.64 -11.35 -24.98
C ARG A 903 -3.97 -11.87 -23.59
N GLU A 904 -3.07 -11.75 -22.62
CA GLU A 904 -3.29 -12.21 -21.25
C GLU A 904 -4.51 -11.54 -20.59
N ASN A 905 -4.72 -10.26 -20.90
CA ASN A 905 -5.88 -9.53 -20.43
C ASN A 905 -7.19 -10.00 -21.05
N ILE A 906 -7.21 -10.30 -22.35
CA ILE A 906 -8.42 -10.79 -23.03
C ILE A 906 -8.80 -12.17 -22.51
N VAL A 907 -7.82 -13.08 -22.34
CA VAL A 907 -8.06 -14.47 -21.94
C VAL A 907 -8.18 -14.66 -20.41
N LEU A 908 -8.29 -13.59 -19.64
CA LEU A 908 -8.20 -13.61 -18.18
C LEU A 908 -9.20 -14.57 -17.52
N GLY A 909 -10.40 -14.66 -18.01
CA GLY A 909 -11.50 -15.43 -17.41
C GLY A 909 -11.72 -16.83 -18.01
N LEU A 910 -10.82 -17.30 -18.87
CA LEU A 910 -10.90 -18.61 -19.48
C LEU A 910 -10.11 -19.67 -18.71
N GLU A 911 -10.64 -20.88 -18.61
CA GLU A 911 -9.99 -22.02 -17.98
C GLU A 911 -9.10 -22.79 -18.95
N HIS A 912 -9.46 -22.82 -20.23
CA HIS A 912 -8.65 -23.38 -21.30
C HIS A 912 -7.82 -22.30 -21.99
N GLU A 913 -6.74 -22.68 -22.62
CA GLU A 913 -5.94 -21.78 -23.45
C GLU A 913 -6.61 -21.64 -24.82
N PRO A 914 -7.15 -20.45 -25.17
CA PRO A 914 -7.84 -20.28 -26.43
C PRO A 914 -6.86 -20.24 -27.60
N SER A 915 -7.32 -20.68 -28.77
CA SER A 915 -6.59 -20.52 -30.02
C SER A 915 -6.47 -19.04 -30.39
N ASP A 916 -5.45 -18.69 -31.17
CA ASP A 916 -5.29 -17.30 -31.62
C ASP A 916 -6.46 -16.84 -32.48
N ALA A 917 -7.13 -17.76 -33.21
CA ALA A 917 -8.35 -17.46 -33.96
C ALA A 917 -9.52 -17.02 -33.04
N GLU A 918 -9.71 -17.68 -31.90
CA GLU A 918 -10.75 -17.29 -30.91
C GLU A 918 -10.46 -15.91 -30.30
N VAL A 919 -9.19 -15.62 -30.02
CA VAL A 919 -8.79 -14.31 -29.49
C VAL A 919 -9.00 -13.22 -30.53
N GLN A 920 -8.62 -13.48 -31.81
CA GLN A 920 -8.83 -12.53 -32.90
C GLN A 920 -10.31 -12.29 -33.17
N GLU A 921 -11.13 -13.32 -33.09
CA GLU A 921 -12.60 -13.20 -33.26
C GLU A 921 -13.21 -12.32 -32.15
N ALA A 922 -12.81 -12.53 -30.89
CA ALA A 922 -13.24 -11.66 -29.79
C ALA A 922 -12.77 -10.22 -29.99
N CYS A 923 -11.54 -10.00 -30.49
CA CYS A 923 -11.04 -8.68 -30.85
C CYS A 923 -11.84 -8.03 -31.98
N ARG A 924 -12.28 -8.82 -32.97
CA ARG A 924 -13.11 -8.35 -34.09
C ARG A 924 -14.48 -7.91 -33.59
N GLN A 925 -15.15 -8.73 -32.79
CA GLN A 925 -16.46 -8.42 -32.20
C GLN A 925 -16.41 -7.17 -31.31
N ALA A 926 -15.28 -6.92 -30.62
CA ALA A 926 -15.06 -5.75 -29.78
C ALA A 926 -14.54 -4.52 -30.55
N ASN A 927 -14.44 -4.58 -31.89
CA ASN A 927 -13.89 -3.51 -32.73
C ASN A 927 -12.49 -3.03 -32.28
N VAL A 928 -11.63 -3.96 -31.81
CA VAL A 928 -10.29 -3.63 -31.30
C VAL A 928 -9.17 -4.26 -32.12
N LEU A 929 -9.50 -5.12 -33.09
CA LEU A 929 -8.53 -5.92 -33.87
C LEU A 929 -7.55 -5.03 -34.64
N GLU A 930 -8.03 -4.00 -35.35
CA GLU A 930 -7.19 -3.08 -36.10
C GLU A 930 -6.24 -2.29 -35.20
N PHE A 931 -6.72 -1.84 -34.04
CA PHE A 931 -5.90 -1.18 -33.05
C PHE A 931 -4.80 -2.11 -32.52
N VAL A 932 -5.15 -3.35 -32.17
CA VAL A 932 -4.17 -4.32 -31.66
C VAL A 932 -3.12 -4.65 -32.74
N ALA A 933 -3.54 -4.78 -34.00
CA ALA A 933 -2.65 -4.99 -35.12
C ALA A 933 -1.68 -3.79 -35.38
N SER A 934 -2.08 -2.57 -34.99
CA SER A 934 -1.25 -1.37 -35.10
C SER A 934 -0.19 -1.26 -34.01
N LEU A 935 -0.26 -2.08 -32.93
CA LEU A 935 0.70 -2.07 -31.85
C LEU A 935 2.02 -2.78 -32.27
N PRO A 936 3.18 -2.34 -31.72
CA PRO A 936 4.50 -2.91 -32.12
C PRO A 936 4.62 -4.42 -31.97
N GLU A 937 4.02 -5.00 -30.91
CA GLU A 937 4.04 -6.42 -30.61
C GLU A 937 2.64 -7.07 -30.73
N GLY A 938 1.67 -6.35 -31.31
CA GLY A 938 0.31 -6.84 -31.51
C GLY A 938 -0.33 -7.29 -30.18
N LEU A 939 -0.85 -8.51 -30.15
CA LEU A 939 -1.45 -9.12 -28.95
C LEU A 939 -0.48 -9.29 -27.77
N GLN A 940 0.84 -9.34 -28.02
CA GLN A 940 1.83 -9.50 -26.97
C GLN A 940 2.28 -8.16 -26.36
N THR A 941 1.78 -7.03 -26.87
CA THR A 941 2.10 -5.71 -26.32
C THR A 941 1.70 -5.63 -24.85
N ALA A 942 2.63 -5.20 -24.00
CA ALA A 942 2.41 -5.04 -22.56
C ALA A 942 1.44 -3.89 -22.29
N CYS A 943 0.42 -4.13 -21.44
CA CYS A 943 -0.57 -3.13 -21.08
C CYS A 943 -0.06 -2.08 -20.07
N GLY A 944 1.01 -2.38 -19.35
CA GLY A 944 1.46 -1.58 -18.22
C GLY A 944 0.53 -1.66 -17.01
N SER A 945 0.89 -0.97 -15.92
CA SER A 945 0.04 -0.95 -14.72
C SER A 945 -1.31 -0.30 -15.03
N LYS A 946 -2.41 -1.00 -14.69
CA LYS A 946 -3.80 -0.59 -14.93
C LYS A 946 -4.14 -0.19 -16.38
N GLY A 947 -3.30 -0.56 -17.34
CA GLY A 947 -3.53 -0.21 -18.74
C GLY A 947 -3.42 1.28 -19.07
N LEU A 948 -2.71 2.06 -18.26
CA LEU A 948 -2.57 3.52 -18.44
C LEU A 948 -1.86 3.92 -19.74
N GLN A 949 -1.28 2.96 -20.44
CA GLN A 949 -0.67 3.19 -21.76
C GLN A 949 -1.68 3.36 -22.88
N PHE A 950 -2.92 2.95 -22.66
CA PHE A 950 -4.01 3.01 -23.65
C PHE A 950 -5.01 4.11 -23.33
N SER A 951 -5.67 4.65 -24.37
CA SER A 951 -6.77 5.59 -24.17
C SER A 951 -7.96 4.92 -23.48
N GLY A 952 -8.89 5.69 -22.92
CA GLY A 952 -10.12 5.17 -22.31
C GLY A 952 -10.89 4.23 -23.24
N GLY A 953 -11.12 4.65 -24.48
CA GLY A 953 -11.82 3.84 -25.49
C GLY A 953 -11.06 2.59 -25.92
N GLN A 954 -9.72 2.63 -25.95
CA GLN A 954 -8.91 1.44 -26.25
C GLN A 954 -9.00 0.42 -25.12
N ARG A 955 -8.87 0.86 -23.86
CA ARG A 955 -9.05 0.00 -22.68
C ARG A 955 -10.43 -0.64 -22.64
N GLN A 956 -11.46 0.16 -22.93
CA GLN A 956 -12.83 -0.29 -22.94
C GLN A 956 -13.05 -1.40 -23.98
N ARG A 957 -12.57 -1.23 -25.21
CA ARG A 957 -12.67 -2.26 -26.26
C ARG A 957 -11.93 -3.55 -25.93
N ILE A 958 -10.74 -3.46 -25.28
CA ILE A 958 -10.03 -4.65 -24.78
C ILE A 958 -10.86 -5.36 -23.70
N ALA A 959 -11.51 -4.61 -22.81
CA ALA A 959 -12.37 -5.18 -21.78
C ALA A 959 -13.66 -5.80 -22.35
N ILE A 960 -14.21 -5.23 -23.42
CA ILE A 960 -15.31 -5.84 -24.17
C ILE A 960 -14.85 -7.16 -24.79
N ALA A 961 -13.68 -7.21 -25.44
CA ALA A 961 -13.11 -8.45 -25.96
C ALA A 961 -12.93 -9.51 -24.86
N ARG A 962 -12.44 -9.11 -23.66
CA ARG A 962 -12.36 -9.96 -22.46
C ARG A 962 -13.73 -10.52 -22.05
N ALA A 963 -14.78 -9.71 -22.13
CA ALA A 963 -16.13 -10.15 -21.79
C ALA A 963 -16.72 -11.09 -22.83
N LEU A 964 -16.49 -10.84 -24.13
CA LEU A 964 -17.09 -11.58 -25.24
C LEU A 964 -16.43 -12.93 -25.49
N ILE A 965 -15.12 -13.07 -25.27
CA ILE A 965 -14.41 -14.34 -25.49
C ILE A 965 -14.97 -15.50 -24.68
N ARG A 966 -15.60 -15.19 -23.54
CA ARG A 966 -16.28 -16.16 -22.66
C ARG A 966 -17.61 -16.65 -23.20
N GLN A 967 -18.14 -16.04 -24.26
CA GLN A 967 -19.46 -16.30 -24.81
C GLN A 967 -20.56 -16.29 -23.72
N PRO A 968 -20.67 -15.19 -22.92
CA PRO A 968 -21.63 -15.17 -21.82
C PRO A 968 -23.05 -15.21 -22.31
N ARG A 969 -23.92 -15.82 -21.53
CA ARG A 969 -25.38 -15.83 -21.76
C ARG A 969 -26.02 -14.54 -21.25
N LEU A 970 -25.46 -13.96 -20.18
CA LEU A 970 -25.86 -12.68 -19.62
C LEU A 970 -24.70 -11.67 -19.69
N LEU A 971 -24.95 -10.57 -20.37
CA LEU A 971 -23.98 -9.47 -20.44
C LEU A 971 -24.45 -8.30 -19.56
N LEU A 972 -23.60 -7.89 -18.62
CA LEU A 972 -23.86 -6.78 -17.72
C LEU A 972 -22.97 -5.61 -18.12
N LEU A 973 -23.59 -4.46 -18.40
CA LEU A 973 -22.94 -3.22 -18.83
C LEU A 973 -23.16 -2.15 -17.76
N ASP A 974 -22.11 -1.75 -17.04
CA ASP A 974 -22.19 -0.71 -16.02
C ASP A 974 -21.55 0.57 -16.56
N GLU A 975 -22.40 1.46 -17.13
CA GLU A 975 -22.00 2.76 -17.72
C GLU A 975 -20.81 2.67 -18.70
N ALA A 976 -20.82 1.65 -19.53
CA ALA A 976 -19.68 1.26 -20.37
C ALA A 976 -19.19 2.34 -21.37
N THR A 977 -19.95 3.42 -21.62
CA THR A 977 -19.60 4.48 -22.57
C THR A 977 -19.48 5.87 -21.93
N SER A 978 -19.81 6.03 -20.65
CA SER A 978 -19.95 7.36 -20.00
C SER A 978 -18.68 8.20 -19.94
N ALA A 979 -17.50 7.57 -19.92
CA ALA A 979 -16.18 8.22 -19.83
C ALA A 979 -15.49 8.38 -21.19
N LEU A 980 -16.18 8.16 -22.30
CA LEU A 980 -15.61 8.18 -23.65
C LEU A 980 -15.94 9.47 -24.39
N ASP A 981 -15.04 9.87 -25.28
CA ASP A 981 -15.33 10.89 -26.29
C ASP A 981 -16.33 10.38 -27.34
N THR A 982 -17.06 11.27 -27.97
CA THR A 982 -18.16 10.95 -28.89
C THR A 982 -17.78 9.97 -30.00
N GLN A 983 -16.55 10.05 -30.53
CA GLN A 983 -16.09 9.14 -31.57
C GLN A 983 -15.81 7.74 -31.02
N SER A 984 -15.10 7.66 -29.90
CA SER A 984 -14.84 6.38 -29.22
C SER A 984 -16.13 5.75 -28.68
N GLU A 985 -17.06 6.58 -28.18
CA GLU A 985 -18.39 6.17 -27.72
C GLU A 985 -19.16 5.45 -28.83
N ARG A 986 -19.18 6.03 -30.05
CA ARG A 986 -19.88 5.42 -31.19
C ARG A 986 -19.33 4.07 -31.59
N ILE A 987 -17.99 3.92 -31.60
CA ILE A 987 -17.34 2.65 -31.94
C ILE A 987 -17.61 1.59 -30.87
N VAL A 988 -17.55 1.98 -29.60
CA VAL A 988 -17.83 1.08 -28.46
C VAL A 988 -19.31 0.70 -28.44
N GLN A 989 -20.21 1.67 -28.65
CA GLN A 989 -21.65 1.43 -28.70
C GLN A 989 -22.02 0.44 -29.81
N GLN A 990 -21.48 0.59 -31.01
CA GLN A 990 -21.68 -0.35 -32.10
C GLN A 990 -21.28 -1.77 -31.71
N ALA A 991 -20.09 -1.94 -31.09
CA ALA A 991 -19.65 -3.26 -30.63
C ALA A 991 -20.56 -3.85 -29.54
N LEU A 992 -21.07 -3.00 -28.64
CA LEU A 992 -22.00 -3.43 -27.60
C LEU A 992 -23.38 -3.80 -28.17
N ASP A 993 -23.90 -3.05 -29.15
CA ASP A 993 -25.19 -3.32 -29.83
C ASP A 993 -25.11 -4.66 -30.57
N GLU A 994 -24.05 -4.91 -31.35
CA GLU A 994 -23.82 -6.20 -32.00
C GLU A 994 -23.75 -7.35 -31.00
N ALA A 995 -23.04 -7.13 -29.87
CA ALA A 995 -22.94 -8.13 -28.80
C ALA A 995 -24.27 -8.39 -28.09
N ALA A 996 -25.12 -7.39 -27.94
CA ALA A 996 -26.42 -7.47 -27.26
C ALA A 996 -27.47 -8.26 -28.05
N MET A 997 -27.42 -8.27 -29.38
CA MET A 997 -28.43 -8.91 -30.25
C MET A 997 -28.59 -10.42 -30.04
N THR A 998 -27.56 -11.09 -29.52
CA THR A 998 -27.52 -12.57 -29.44
C THR A 998 -27.65 -13.11 -28.02
N ARG A 999 -27.85 -12.25 -27.01
CA ARG A 999 -27.79 -12.64 -25.58
C ARG A 999 -28.65 -11.74 -24.71
N THR A 1000 -28.96 -12.20 -23.48
CA THR A 1000 -29.61 -11.34 -22.50
C THR A 1000 -28.62 -10.25 -22.08
N THR A 1001 -29.01 -8.99 -22.18
CA THR A 1001 -28.17 -7.86 -21.86
C THR A 1001 -28.85 -6.93 -20.86
N ILE A 1002 -28.17 -6.58 -19.82
CA ILE A 1002 -28.59 -5.60 -18.81
C ILE A 1002 -27.63 -4.44 -18.84
N ALA A 1003 -28.11 -3.26 -19.17
CA ALA A 1003 -27.32 -2.04 -19.24
C ALA A 1003 -27.73 -1.05 -18.16
N VAL A 1004 -26.74 -0.45 -17.48
CA VAL A 1004 -26.92 0.75 -16.67
C VAL A 1004 -26.52 1.93 -17.54
N ALA A 1005 -27.49 2.80 -17.85
CA ALA A 1005 -27.30 3.96 -18.70
C ALA A 1005 -27.53 5.26 -17.92
N HIS A 1006 -26.68 6.25 -18.15
CA HIS A 1006 -26.89 7.65 -17.73
C HIS A 1006 -27.49 8.51 -18.84
N ARG A 1007 -27.43 8.03 -20.08
CA ARG A 1007 -27.96 8.68 -21.27
C ARG A 1007 -28.89 7.68 -21.99
N LEU A 1008 -30.05 8.16 -22.40
CA LEU A 1008 -31.00 7.40 -23.24
C LEU A 1008 -30.49 7.31 -24.67
#